data_b8dcd4d2746db967a43252b151e78c52
#
_entry.id   b8dcd4d2746db967a43252b151e78c52
#
_cell.length_a   1.000
_cell.length_b   1.000
_cell.length_c   1.000
_cell.angle_alpha   90.00
_cell.angle_beta   90.00
_cell.angle_gamma   90.00
#
_symmetry.space_group_name_H-M   'P 1'
#
loop_
_entity.id
_entity.type
_entity.pdbx_description
1 polymer ?
#
loop_
_entity_poly.entity_id
_entity_poly.type
_entity_poly.pdbx_seq_one_letter_code
_entity_poly.pdbx_strand_id
1 'polypeptide(L)'
;AKLAYRADSIIDIVDKGVLRETEARRFAAAQRFLWTVRCHLHLLAGRPEERLDFDAQMSIAPRMGFAARGGMRDVERFMKRYHLAARDVGSLTRIICAAMETDFRKRRISLAEDFRPGQHFGHFTIRAGRINLDKDLMFRDEPLRMLQIFHLALEQNADIHPQALQRITRGLPWLGEATRRDPEAAAEFLGILTSRRNPERVLRLMNESGVLGRFLPDFGKIVAMMQFDMYHSYTVDEHTIKVIGVLHDIGTGGLAETAPVATSVMPEIESRLVLFVAALLHDIAKGRDGDHSELGAELAFELCPMLGLSQEETETVSWLVRHHLLMSKTAFRYDLNDPKTIDDFAVIVQSPERLKLLLVLTVADIRGVGPTIWNGWKAALMRDLYYQTDAVLRGADAAVIAAGNAEVAREAVRERLDGWSDEEFNAYAAMMPRQYWTGFDTESQLRHAGLGRTFRSMDVPLLADFRQVEDKNVTELTLLTVDDAGLFSRIAGAVAGHGINIAGARITTCADGTVLDVFQLQTTSNEPVTDERLLGRVKASIEKAVSGTLRPQAALRERWQSLPERVRHLPVPSRVILSNRISSTHTVIEVNGRDMPGLLHRLTRTLAELGLQIQTATVSTYGERVVDVFYVKDLFGLQVHNEARLTTIRDRLLEVFDQVGEAAE
;
A
#
# COMPACT_ATOMS: atom_id res chain seq x y z
N ALA A 1 -21.29 8.02 -33.70
CA ALA A 1 -21.93 6.81 -34.22
C ALA A 1 -23.30 7.13 -34.83
N LYS A 2 -24.24 7.71 -34.09
CA LYS A 2 -25.60 8.02 -34.61
C LYS A 2 -25.57 8.81 -35.92
N LEU A 3 -24.80 9.89 -35.97
CA LEU A 3 -24.66 10.68 -37.21
C LEU A 3 -23.98 9.90 -38.34
N ALA A 4 -22.90 9.15 -38.06
CA ALA A 4 -22.15 8.42 -39.06
C ALA A 4 -22.98 7.31 -39.70
N TYR A 5 -23.71 6.55 -38.88
CA TYR A 5 -24.55 5.44 -39.34
C TYR A 5 -25.99 5.85 -39.67
N ARG A 6 -26.36 7.14 -39.51
CA ARG A 6 -27.75 7.64 -39.63
C ARG A 6 -28.71 6.80 -38.80
N ALA A 7 -28.34 6.57 -37.52
CA ALA A 7 -29.07 5.76 -36.56
C ALA A 7 -29.70 6.63 -35.48
N ASP A 8 -30.98 6.44 -35.20
CA ASP A 8 -31.71 7.15 -34.15
C ASP A 8 -31.54 6.48 -32.78
N SER A 9 -31.29 5.18 -32.80
CA SER A 9 -31.16 4.34 -31.60
C SER A 9 -29.93 3.44 -31.67
N ILE A 10 -29.59 2.81 -30.54
CA ILE A 10 -28.54 1.78 -30.49
C ILE A 10 -28.96 0.52 -31.25
N ILE A 11 -30.26 0.28 -31.39
CA ILE A 11 -30.82 -0.86 -32.10
C ILE A 11 -30.53 -0.74 -33.61
N ASP A 12 -30.62 0.46 -34.16
CA ASP A 12 -30.31 0.68 -35.59
C ASP A 12 -28.83 0.40 -35.92
N ILE A 13 -27.95 0.49 -34.92
CA ILE A 13 -26.54 0.11 -35.04
C ILE A 13 -26.39 -1.42 -35.12
N VAL A 14 -27.33 -2.18 -34.56
CA VAL A 14 -27.40 -3.64 -34.72
C VAL A 14 -27.77 -4.01 -36.16
N ASP A 15 -28.74 -3.32 -36.73
CA ASP A 15 -29.20 -3.54 -38.12
C ASP A 15 -28.05 -3.25 -39.15
N LYS A 16 -27.12 -2.37 -38.79
CA LYS A 16 -25.90 -2.11 -39.55
C LYS A 16 -24.79 -3.15 -39.33
N GLY A 17 -25.01 -4.18 -38.49
CA GLY A 17 -24.04 -5.25 -38.23
C GLY A 17 -22.85 -4.85 -37.36
N VAL A 18 -22.82 -3.65 -36.81
CA VAL A 18 -21.72 -3.15 -35.94
C VAL A 18 -21.76 -3.81 -34.57
N LEU A 19 -22.94 -3.93 -33.97
CA LEU A 19 -23.17 -4.61 -32.70
C LEU A 19 -24.11 -5.80 -32.89
N ARG A 20 -23.97 -6.82 -32.03
CA ARG A 20 -25.01 -7.85 -31.86
C ARG A 20 -26.11 -7.33 -30.95
N GLU A 21 -27.30 -7.91 -31.02
CA GLU A 21 -28.42 -7.54 -30.16
C GLU A 21 -28.08 -7.65 -28.66
N THR A 22 -27.34 -8.69 -28.26
CA THR A 22 -26.86 -8.89 -26.89
C THR A 22 -25.91 -7.79 -26.43
N GLU A 23 -25.02 -7.32 -27.32
CA GLU A 23 -24.08 -6.22 -27.08
C GLU A 23 -24.84 -4.88 -26.92
N ALA A 24 -25.81 -4.63 -27.78
CA ALA A 24 -26.68 -3.45 -27.71
C ALA A 24 -27.51 -3.43 -26.41
N ARG A 25 -28.08 -4.57 -26.00
CA ARG A 25 -28.79 -4.71 -24.72
C ARG A 25 -27.88 -4.44 -23.52
N ARG A 26 -26.65 -4.95 -23.53
CA ARG A 26 -25.64 -4.66 -22.48
C ARG A 26 -25.31 -3.18 -22.42
N PHE A 27 -25.08 -2.55 -23.57
CA PHE A 27 -24.80 -1.11 -23.65
C PHE A 27 -25.94 -0.29 -23.07
N ALA A 28 -27.19 -0.57 -23.49
CA ALA A 28 -28.39 0.11 -23.01
C ALA A 28 -28.60 -0.07 -21.48
N ALA A 29 -28.33 -1.28 -20.97
CA ALA A 29 -28.43 -1.55 -19.54
C ALA A 29 -27.34 -0.80 -18.73
N ALA A 30 -26.10 -0.80 -19.21
CA ALA A 30 -25.00 -0.07 -18.59
C ALA A 30 -25.25 1.45 -18.61
N GLN A 31 -25.67 1.99 -19.76
CA GLN A 31 -26.02 3.40 -19.92
C GLN A 31 -27.14 3.81 -18.94
N ARG A 32 -28.21 3.03 -18.88
CA ARG A 32 -29.33 3.30 -17.95
C ARG A 32 -28.86 3.32 -16.51
N PHE A 33 -28.03 2.35 -16.11
CA PHE A 33 -27.47 2.29 -14.76
C PHE A 33 -26.63 3.54 -14.45
N LEU A 34 -25.72 3.92 -15.32
CA LEU A 34 -24.87 5.10 -15.12
C LEU A 34 -25.68 6.40 -15.09
N TRP A 35 -26.71 6.52 -15.92
CA TRP A 35 -27.62 7.65 -15.87
C TRP A 35 -28.40 7.70 -14.55
N THR A 36 -28.85 6.55 -14.04
CA THR A 36 -29.52 6.48 -12.74
C THR A 36 -28.60 6.95 -11.62
N VAL A 37 -27.34 6.50 -11.62
CA VAL A 37 -26.31 6.96 -10.65
C VAL A 37 -26.14 8.49 -10.74
N ARG A 38 -25.99 9.02 -11.95
CA ARG A 38 -25.85 10.46 -12.19
C ARG A 38 -27.05 11.27 -11.69
N CYS A 39 -28.27 10.80 -11.92
CA CYS A 39 -29.48 11.44 -11.39
C CYS A 39 -29.49 11.46 -9.86
N HIS A 40 -29.16 10.34 -9.20
CA HIS A 40 -29.03 10.31 -7.75
C HIS A 40 -27.97 11.27 -7.23
N LEU A 41 -26.82 11.37 -7.94
CA LEU A 41 -25.74 12.28 -7.58
C LEU A 41 -26.18 13.75 -7.65
N HIS A 42 -26.87 14.15 -8.73
CA HIS A 42 -27.40 15.51 -8.86
C HIS A 42 -28.47 15.83 -7.80
N LEU A 43 -29.35 14.89 -7.49
CA LEU A 43 -30.36 15.05 -6.43
C LEU A 43 -29.73 15.15 -5.04
N LEU A 44 -28.66 14.40 -4.79
CA LEU A 44 -27.94 14.44 -3.53
C LEU A 44 -27.19 15.77 -3.35
N ALA A 45 -26.55 16.25 -4.41
CA ALA A 45 -25.76 17.49 -4.39
C ALA A 45 -26.61 18.76 -4.51
N GLY A 46 -27.88 18.67 -4.93
CA GLY A 46 -28.76 19.80 -5.23
C GLY A 46 -28.31 20.66 -6.43
N ARG A 47 -27.32 20.20 -7.17
CA ARG A 47 -26.68 20.85 -8.34
C ARG A 47 -26.15 19.82 -9.31
N PRO A 48 -25.80 20.19 -10.56
CA PRO A 48 -25.04 19.31 -11.43
C PRO A 48 -23.72 18.95 -10.79
N GLU A 49 -23.52 17.66 -10.51
CA GLU A 49 -22.32 17.10 -9.90
C GLU A 49 -21.91 15.85 -10.69
N GLU A 50 -20.65 15.75 -11.08
CA GLU A 50 -20.15 14.65 -11.90
C GLU A 50 -19.13 13.79 -11.12
N ARG A 51 -18.74 14.20 -9.92
CA ARG A 51 -17.78 13.48 -9.09
C ARG A 51 -18.50 12.57 -8.11
N LEU A 52 -18.37 11.28 -8.32
CA LEU A 52 -18.88 10.24 -7.43
C LEU A 52 -17.84 9.99 -6.32
N ASP A 53 -17.81 10.87 -5.32
CA ASP A 53 -16.94 10.72 -4.15
C ASP A 53 -17.43 9.63 -3.19
N PHE A 54 -16.64 9.32 -2.15
CA PHE A 54 -16.95 8.25 -1.21
C PHE A 54 -18.28 8.45 -0.48
N ASP A 55 -18.66 9.69 -0.15
CA ASP A 55 -19.92 9.99 0.54
C ASP A 55 -21.13 9.75 -0.36
N ALA A 56 -21.02 10.21 -1.60
CA ALA A 56 -22.02 9.95 -2.61
C ALA A 56 -22.20 8.44 -2.86
N GLN A 57 -21.07 7.69 -2.89
CA GLN A 57 -21.11 6.23 -3.03
C GLN A 57 -21.90 5.58 -1.89
N MET A 58 -21.60 5.92 -0.62
CA MET A 58 -22.29 5.40 0.56
C MET A 58 -23.78 5.79 0.57
N SER A 59 -24.10 7.03 0.17
CA SER A 59 -25.47 7.52 0.18
C SER A 59 -26.32 6.95 -0.95
N ILE A 60 -25.73 6.69 -2.12
CA ILE A 60 -26.43 6.22 -3.32
C ILE A 60 -26.63 4.70 -3.28
N ALA A 61 -25.69 3.93 -2.75
CA ALA A 61 -25.78 2.47 -2.71
C ALA A 61 -27.11 1.95 -2.12
N PRO A 62 -27.52 2.32 -0.90
CA PRO A 62 -28.80 1.88 -0.34
C PRO A 62 -30.01 2.45 -1.10
N ARG A 63 -29.95 3.69 -1.63
CA ARG A 63 -31.03 4.29 -2.43
C ARG A 63 -31.27 3.54 -3.73
N MET A 64 -30.25 2.90 -4.29
CA MET A 64 -30.33 2.04 -5.47
C MET A 64 -30.64 0.57 -5.13
N GLY A 65 -30.93 0.23 -3.86
CA GLY A 65 -31.33 -1.10 -3.42
C GLY A 65 -30.16 -2.08 -3.24
N PHE A 66 -28.92 -1.58 -3.12
CA PHE A 66 -27.79 -2.45 -2.77
C PHE A 66 -27.80 -2.74 -1.27
N ALA A 67 -27.53 -4.00 -0.91
CA ALA A 67 -27.41 -4.48 0.47
C ALA A 67 -26.15 -5.34 0.60
N ALA A 68 -25.57 -5.42 1.80
CA ALA A 68 -24.43 -6.27 2.08
C ALA A 68 -24.78 -7.76 1.84
N ARG A 69 -23.87 -8.49 1.19
CA ARG A 69 -24.05 -9.93 0.89
C ARG A 69 -22.70 -10.58 0.52
N GLY A 70 -22.46 -11.80 1.02
CA GLY A 70 -21.31 -12.64 0.60
C GLY A 70 -19.96 -11.95 0.88
N GLY A 71 -19.75 -11.45 2.10
CA GLY A 71 -18.52 -10.77 2.50
C GLY A 71 -18.33 -9.35 1.96
N MET A 72 -19.21 -8.88 1.04
CA MET A 72 -19.12 -7.54 0.45
C MET A 72 -20.17 -6.59 1.05
N ARG A 73 -19.75 -5.35 1.35
CA ARG A 73 -20.64 -4.26 1.77
C ARG A 73 -21.56 -3.83 0.63
N ASP A 74 -22.63 -3.15 0.96
CA ASP A 74 -23.59 -2.55 0.01
C ASP A 74 -22.89 -1.61 -1.00
N VAL A 75 -22.05 -0.70 -0.50
CA VAL A 75 -21.28 0.24 -1.31
C VAL A 75 -20.25 -0.47 -2.23
N GLU A 76 -19.60 -1.52 -1.77
CA GLU A 76 -18.65 -2.31 -2.59
C GLU A 76 -19.38 -3.03 -3.73
N ARG A 77 -20.56 -3.58 -3.46
CA ARG A 77 -21.42 -4.20 -4.49
C ARG A 77 -21.94 -3.17 -5.49
N PHE A 78 -22.31 -1.98 -5.01
CA PHE A 78 -22.70 -0.86 -5.87
C PHE A 78 -21.53 -0.46 -6.78
N MET A 79 -20.34 -0.23 -6.22
CA MET A 79 -19.17 0.19 -6.98
C MET A 79 -18.70 -0.90 -7.94
N LYS A 80 -18.75 -2.17 -7.56
CA LYS A 80 -18.48 -3.28 -8.50
C LYS A 80 -19.43 -3.21 -9.70
N ARG A 81 -20.71 -2.97 -9.49
CA ARG A 81 -21.68 -2.82 -10.60
C ARG A 81 -21.38 -1.56 -11.42
N TYR A 82 -20.96 -0.48 -10.78
CA TYR A 82 -20.56 0.77 -11.46
C TYR A 82 -19.36 0.55 -12.39
N HIS A 83 -18.29 -0.05 -11.89
CA HIS A 83 -17.09 -0.32 -12.68
C HIS A 83 -17.37 -1.31 -13.84
N LEU A 84 -18.19 -2.33 -13.61
CA LEU A 84 -18.63 -3.25 -14.67
C LEU A 84 -19.42 -2.51 -15.75
N ALA A 85 -20.34 -1.62 -15.38
CA ALA A 85 -21.10 -0.82 -16.33
C ALA A 85 -20.21 0.15 -17.12
N ALA A 86 -19.25 0.81 -16.44
CA ALA A 86 -18.27 1.68 -17.10
C ALA A 86 -17.40 0.90 -18.09
N ARG A 87 -16.93 -0.30 -17.73
CA ARG A 87 -16.17 -1.19 -18.61
C ARG A 87 -17.00 -1.61 -19.83
N ASP A 88 -18.27 -1.97 -19.63
CA ASP A 88 -19.16 -2.35 -20.75
C ASP A 88 -19.33 -1.19 -21.75
N VAL A 89 -19.56 0.03 -21.26
CA VAL A 89 -19.63 1.23 -22.12
C VAL A 89 -18.31 1.46 -22.84
N GLY A 90 -17.18 1.41 -22.15
CA GLY A 90 -15.86 1.62 -22.72
C GLY A 90 -15.52 0.63 -23.83
N SER A 91 -15.72 -0.68 -23.56
CA SER A 91 -15.42 -1.75 -24.55
C SER A 91 -16.30 -1.67 -25.78
N LEU A 92 -17.60 -1.47 -25.61
CA LEU A 92 -18.54 -1.38 -26.73
C LEU A 92 -18.36 -0.07 -27.51
N THR A 93 -18.00 1.02 -26.87
CA THR A 93 -17.63 2.28 -27.54
C THR A 93 -16.39 2.10 -28.45
N ARG A 94 -15.36 1.39 -27.97
CA ARG A 94 -14.19 1.06 -28.82
C ARG A 94 -14.57 0.28 -30.06
N ILE A 95 -15.48 -0.70 -29.94
CA ILE A 95 -15.97 -1.48 -31.08
C ILE A 95 -16.67 -0.57 -32.10
N ILE A 96 -17.54 0.31 -31.63
CA ILE A 96 -18.27 1.26 -32.49
C ILE A 96 -17.28 2.22 -33.18
N CYS A 97 -16.31 2.78 -32.44
CA CYS A 97 -15.31 3.67 -33.02
C CYS A 97 -14.46 2.98 -34.07
N ALA A 98 -14.03 1.74 -33.82
CA ALA A 98 -13.25 0.98 -34.80
C ALA A 98 -14.05 0.63 -36.06
N ALA A 99 -15.33 0.28 -35.93
CA ALA A 99 -16.20 0.08 -37.07
C ALA A 99 -16.36 1.39 -37.88
N MET A 100 -16.56 2.52 -37.19
CA MET A 100 -16.61 3.83 -37.83
C MET A 100 -15.30 4.17 -38.58
N GLU A 101 -14.13 3.90 -37.98
CA GLU A 101 -12.84 4.11 -38.64
C GLU A 101 -12.75 3.27 -39.91
N THR A 102 -13.22 2.02 -39.87
CA THR A 102 -13.18 1.10 -41.05
C THR A 102 -14.13 1.56 -42.13
N ASP A 103 -15.38 1.93 -41.77
CA ASP A 103 -16.46 2.19 -42.72
C ASP A 103 -16.39 3.60 -43.32
N PHE A 104 -15.92 4.59 -42.54
CA PHE A 104 -15.97 6.00 -42.95
C PHE A 104 -14.60 6.65 -43.08
N ARG A 105 -13.50 5.94 -42.82
CA ARG A 105 -12.17 6.50 -43.09
C ARG A 105 -12.07 6.80 -44.58
N LYS A 106 -12.06 8.07 -44.96
CA LYS A 106 -11.67 8.46 -46.32
C LYS A 106 -10.34 7.81 -46.57
N ARG A 107 -10.26 6.92 -47.59
CA ARG A 107 -9.01 6.37 -48.07
C ARG A 107 -8.08 7.52 -48.44
N ARG A 108 -7.34 8.03 -47.48
CA ARG A 108 -6.07 8.68 -47.79
C ARG A 108 -5.21 7.53 -48.30
N ILE A 109 -5.09 7.47 -49.63
CA ILE A 109 -4.17 6.57 -50.30
C ILE A 109 -2.78 7.03 -49.91
N SER A 110 -2.28 6.54 -48.79
CA SER A 110 -0.86 6.49 -48.48
C SER A 110 -0.34 5.30 -49.28
N LEU A 111 -0.03 5.54 -50.58
CA LEU A 111 0.48 4.57 -51.51
C LEU A 111 1.73 3.82 -51.02
N ALA A 112 2.38 4.29 -49.95
CA ALA A 112 3.59 3.68 -49.39
C ALA A 112 3.33 2.70 -48.24
N GLU A 113 2.27 2.84 -47.45
CA GLU A 113 2.01 1.96 -46.29
C GLU A 113 1.06 0.79 -46.60
N ASP A 114 0.10 0.97 -47.53
CA ASP A 114 -0.85 -0.07 -47.94
C ASP A 114 -0.22 -1.17 -48.80
N PHE A 115 0.98 -0.94 -49.38
CA PHE A 115 1.72 -1.90 -50.19
C PHE A 115 2.80 -2.69 -49.43
N ARG A 116 3.03 -2.46 -48.17
CA ARG A 116 3.89 -3.35 -47.38
C ARG A 116 3.11 -4.63 -47.08
N PRO A 117 3.60 -5.82 -47.54
CA PRO A 117 2.97 -7.09 -47.20
C PRO A 117 2.91 -7.20 -45.65
N GLY A 118 1.74 -7.53 -45.12
CA GLY A 118 1.59 -7.78 -43.70
C GLY A 118 2.50 -8.93 -43.27
N GLN A 119 3.08 -8.85 -42.09
CA GLN A 119 3.81 -9.98 -41.52
C GLN A 119 2.80 -11.03 -41.03
N HIS A 120 2.97 -12.26 -41.48
CA HIS A 120 2.10 -13.39 -41.15
C HIS A 120 2.72 -14.22 -40.00
N PHE A 121 1.92 -14.54 -39.00
CA PHE A 121 2.25 -15.40 -37.87
C PHE A 121 1.12 -16.43 -37.69
N GLY A 122 1.16 -17.51 -38.44
CA GLY A 122 0.06 -18.49 -38.48
C GLY A 122 -1.27 -17.82 -38.88
N HIS A 123 -2.24 -17.83 -37.99
CA HIS A 123 -3.57 -17.20 -38.17
C HIS A 123 -3.63 -15.70 -37.86
N PHE A 124 -2.48 -15.07 -37.64
CA PHE A 124 -2.38 -13.66 -37.28
C PHE A 124 -1.62 -12.88 -38.35
N THR A 125 -2.11 -11.69 -38.68
CA THR A 125 -1.44 -10.78 -39.62
C THR A 125 -1.22 -9.43 -38.98
N ILE A 126 0.03 -8.96 -38.97
CA ILE A 126 0.37 -7.61 -38.46
C ILE A 126 0.39 -6.64 -39.63
N ARG A 127 -0.47 -5.61 -39.59
CA ARG A 127 -0.51 -4.50 -40.55
C ARG A 127 -0.60 -3.19 -39.83
N ALA A 128 0.22 -2.22 -40.19
CA ALA A 128 0.26 -0.89 -39.57
C ALA A 128 0.35 -0.95 -38.02
N GLY A 129 1.18 -1.86 -37.47
CA GLY A 129 1.39 -2.04 -36.04
C GLY A 129 0.20 -2.69 -35.30
N ARG A 130 -0.80 -3.23 -36.03
CA ARG A 130 -1.98 -3.89 -35.44
C ARG A 130 -2.11 -5.33 -35.88
N ILE A 131 -2.40 -6.21 -34.92
CA ILE A 131 -2.64 -7.64 -35.18
C ILE A 131 -4.09 -7.84 -35.55
N ASN A 132 -4.29 -8.48 -36.70
CA ASN A 132 -5.59 -8.90 -37.21
C ASN A 132 -5.68 -10.44 -37.21
N LEU A 133 -6.90 -10.95 -37.12
CA LEU A 133 -7.21 -12.36 -37.19
C LEU A 133 -7.59 -12.72 -38.65
N ASP A 134 -7.14 -13.85 -39.11
CA ASP A 134 -7.61 -14.41 -40.38
C ASP A 134 -9.11 -14.66 -40.34
N LYS A 135 -9.78 -14.50 -41.46
CA LYS A 135 -11.25 -14.60 -41.54
C LYS A 135 -11.76 -16.00 -41.17
N ASP A 136 -11.00 -17.02 -41.50
CA ASP A 136 -11.37 -18.42 -41.34
C ASP A 136 -11.07 -18.98 -39.94
N LEU A 137 -10.37 -18.22 -39.07
CA LEU A 137 -10.11 -18.66 -37.72
C LEU A 137 -11.41 -18.75 -36.91
N MET A 138 -11.69 -19.92 -36.38
CA MET A 138 -12.82 -20.18 -35.51
C MET A 138 -12.33 -20.51 -34.09
N PHE A 139 -12.57 -19.63 -33.13
CA PHE A 139 -12.20 -19.86 -31.72
C PHE A 139 -12.94 -21.05 -31.08
N ARG A 140 -13.99 -21.54 -31.73
CA ARG A 140 -14.64 -22.77 -31.33
C ARG A 140 -13.71 -23.98 -31.47
N ASP A 141 -12.95 -24.00 -32.54
CA ASP A 141 -12.11 -25.14 -32.88
C ASP A 141 -10.67 -24.97 -32.32
N GLU A 142 -10.21 -23.72 -32.23
CA GLU A 142 -8.88 -23.36 -31.73
C GLU A 142 -8.93 -22.28 -30.63
N PRO A 143 -9.47 -22.58 -29.43
CA PRO A 143 -9.63 -21.59 -28.37
C PRO A 143 -8.29 -21.06 -27.80
N LEU A 144 -7.21 -21.82 -27.87
CA LEU A 144 -5.86 -21.42 -27.49
C LEU A 144 -5.39 -20.16 -28.23
N ARG A 145 -5.84 -19.94 -29.47
CA ARG A 145 -5.50 -18.74 -30.26
C ARG A 145 -5.92 -17.43 -29.56
N MET A 146 -6.88 -17.51 -28.61
CA MET A 146 -7.25 -16.35 -27.78
C MET A 146 -6.14 -15.93 -26.81
N LEU A 147 -5.24 -16.83 -26.40
CA LEU A 147 -4.06 -16.48 -25.60
C LEU A 147 -2.88 -16.08 -26.48
N GLN A 148 -2.65 -16.82 -27.54
CA GLN A 148 -1.53 -16.61 -28.45
C GLN A 148 -1.50 -15.23 -29.11
N ILE A 149 -2.66 -14.64 -29.39
CA ILE A 149 -2.71 -13.27 -29.93
C ILE A 149 -2.18 -12.23 -28.94
N PHE A 150 -2.41 -12.42 -27.64
CA PHE A 150 -1.90 -11.51 -26.61
C PHE A 150 -0.39 -11.70 -26.40
N HIS A 151 0.08 -12.94 -26.46
CA HIS A 151 1.51 -13.24 -26.42
C HIS A 151 2.23 -12.61 -27.62
N LEU A 152 1.70 -12.79 -28.81
CA LEU A 152 2.22 -12.16 -30.04
C LEU A 152 2.20 -10.61 -29.93
N ALA A 153 1.12 -10.04 -29.36
CA ALA A 153 1.02 -8.59 -29.15
C ALA A 153 2.12 -8.05 -28.23
N LEU A 154 2.49 -8.83 -27.23
CA LEU A 154 3.58 -8.50 -26.32
C LEU A 154 4.94 -8.62 -27.01
N GLU A 155 5.21 -9.74 -27.71
CA GLU A 155 6.48 -10.00 -28.40
C GLU A 155 6.76 -9.03 -29.54
N GLN A 156 5.75 -8.68 -30.30
CA GLN A 156 5.88 -7.80 -31.46
C GLN A 156 5.68 -6.31 -31.10
N ASN A 157 5.38 -6.02 -29.81
CA ASN A 157 4.99 -4.68 -29.35
C ASN A 157 3.91 -4.05 -30.25
N ALA A 158 2.93 -4.84 -30.62
CA ALA A 158 1.85 -4.47 -31.54
C ALA A 158 0.52 -4.37 -30.80
N ASP A 159 -0.37 -3.50 -31.28
CA ASP A 159 -1.74 -3.42 -30.76
C ASP A 159 -2.62 -4.51 -31.40
N ILE A 160 -3.64 -4.94 -30.67
CA ILE A 160 -4.65 -5.85 -31.24
C ILE A 160 -5.74 -5.01 -31.91
N HIS A 161 -6.06 -5.34 -33.16
CA HIS A 161 -7.11 -4.62 -33.89
C HIS A 161 -8.48 -4.77 -33.17
N PRO A 162 -9.28 -3.70 -33.03
CA PRO A 162 -10.54 -3.75 -32.27
C PRO A 162 -11.53 -4.81 -32.78
N GLN A 163 -11.55 -5.11 -34.09
CA GLN A 163 -12.37 -6.21 -34.62
C GLN A 163 -11.86 -7.58 -34.15
N ALA A 164 -10.54 -7.76 -33.99
CA ALA A 164 -9.98 -8.97 -33.41
C ALA A 164 -10.38 -9.10 -31.94
N LEU A 165 -10.28 -8.02 -31.15
CA LEU A 165 -10.77 -8.01 -29.75
C LEU A 165 -12.26 -8.32 -29.66
N GLN A 166 -13.08 -7.79 -30.57
CA GLN A 166 -14.50 -8.13 -30.64
C GLN A 166 -14.74 -9.62 -30.88
N ARG A 167 -14.01 -10.20 -31.85
CA ARG A 167 -14.08 -11.66 -32.14
C ARG A 167 -13.66 -12.48 -30.92
N ILE A 168 -12.59 -12.08 -30.22
CA ILE A 168 -12.13 -12.72 -28.99
C ILE A 168 -13.23 -12.66 -27.93
N THR A 169 -13.79 -11.48 -27.64
CA THR A 169 -14.86 -11.31 -26.65
C THR A 169 -16.09 -12.18 -26.99
N ARG A 170 -16.43 -12.31 -28.26
CA ARG A 170 -17.50 -13.19 -28.72
C ARG A 170 -17.14 -14.67 -28.62
N GLY A 171 -15.84 -15.00 -28.67
CA GLY A 171 -15.28 -16.34 -28.54
C GLY A 171 -15.09 -16.83 -27.11
N LEU A 172 -15.20 -15.98 -26.09
CA LEU A 172 -14.96 -16.35 -24.68
C LEU A 172 -15.70 -17.61 -24.19
N PRO A 173 -16.96 -17.92 -24.62
CA PRO A 173 -17.61 -19.17 -24.21
C PRO A 173 -16.79 -20.43 -24.57
N TRP A 174 -16.00 -20.40 -25.63
CA TRP A 174 -15.19 -21.53 -26.10
C TRP A 174 -13.89 -21.72 -25.30
N LEU A 175 -13.42 -20.71 -24.55
CA LEU A 175 -12.32 -20.82 -23.60
C LEU A 175 -12.82 -21.57 -22.36
N GLY A 176 -12.89 -22.91 -22.47
CA GLY A 176 -13.47 -23.80 -21.48
C GLY A 176 -12.43 -24.46 -20.57
N GLU A 177 -12.86 -25.47 -19.81
CA GLU A 177 -11.99 -26.19 -18.86
C GLU A 177 -10.84 -26.93 -19.56
N ALA A 178 -11.12 -27.54 -20.71
CA ALA A 178 -10.09 -28.24 -21.49
C ALA A 178 -8.93 -27.30 -21.85
N THR A 179 -9.21 -26.09 -22.35
CA THR A 179 -8.16 -25.11 -22.66
C THR A 179 -7.46 -24.60 -21.40
N ARG A 180 -8.16 -24.42 -20.28
CA ARG A 180 -7.52 -23.98 -19.03
C ARG A 180 -6.55 -25.01 -18.46
N ARG A 181 -6.76 -26.28 -18.73
CA ARG A 181 -5.89 -27.41 -18.29
C ARG A 181 -4.87 -27.81 -19.34
N ASP A 182 -4.86 -27.14 -20.49
CA ASP A 182 -3.90 -27.40 -21.54
C ASP A 182 -2.51 -26.83 -21.17
N PRO A 183 -1.46 -27.66 -21.12
CA PRO A 183 -0.10 -27.21 -20.85
C PRO A 183 0.39 -26.12 -21.82
N GLU A 184 -0.05 -26.15 -23.08
CA GLU A 184 0.31 -25.12 -24.06
C GLU A 184 -0.34 -23.78 -23.70
N ALA A 185 -1.59 -23.78 -23.24
CA ALA A 185 -2.27 -22.59 -22.77
C ALA A 185 -1.62 -22.00 -21.50
N ALA A 186 -1.18 -22.87 -20.59
CA ALA A 186 -0.41 -22.47 -19.41
C ALA A 186 0.93 -21.81 -19.80
N ALA A 187 1.67 -22.42 -20.73
CA ALA A 187 2.94 -21.89 -21.23
C ALA A 187 2.77 -20.52 -21.91
N GLU A 188 1.74 -20.34 -22.75
CA GLU A 188 1.42 -19.07 -23.39
C GLU A 188 1.10 -17.97 -22.34
N PHE A 189 0.28 -18.31 -21.35
CA PHE A 189 -0.08 -17.38 -20.27
C PHE A 189 1.13 -17.01 -19.41
N LEU A 190 1.93 -17.99 -18.99
CA LEU A 190 3.14 -17.74 -18.19
C LEU A 190 4.18 -16.95 -19.00
N GLY A 191 4.29 -17.19 -20.31
CA GLY A 191 5.13 -16.41 -21.22
C GLY A 191 4.74 -14.93 -21.24
N ILE A 192 3.43 -14.63 -21.18
CA ILE A 192 2.94 -13.25 -21.03
C ILE A 192 3.30 -12.71 -19.63
N LEU A 193 2.93 -13.44 -18.57
CA LEU A 193 3.04 -13.00 -17.19
C LEU A 193 4.48 -12.67 -16.79
N THR A 194 5.44 -13.52 -17.17
CA THR A 194 6.85 -13.41 -16.78
C THR A 194 7.73 -12.72 -17.82
N SER A 195 7.14 -12.16 -18.86
CA SER A 195 7.86 -11.50 -19.94
C SER A 195 8.84 -10.43 -19.44
N ARG A 196 9.97 -10.30 -20.14
CA ARG A 196 10.91 -9.18 -19.96
C ARG A 196 10.45 -7.89 -20.65
N ARG A 197 9.41 -7.96 -21.49
CA ARG A 197 8.68 -6.79 -22.01
C ARG A 197 7.57 -6.47 -21.03
N ASN A 198 7.08 -5.23 -21.01
CA ASN A 198 6.06 -4.81 -20.05
C ASN A 198 4.76 -5.61 -20.18
N PRO A 199 4.46 -6.55 -19.25
CA PRO A 199 3.26 -7.39 -19.32
C PRO A 199 1.98 -6.64 -18.94
N GLU A 200 2.09 -5.53 -18.19
CA GLU A 200 0.94 -4.78 -17.65
C GLU A 200 -0.06 -4.39 -18.75
N ARG A 201 0.44 -3.85 -19.87
CA ARG A 201 -0.39 -3.43 -21.00
C ARG A 201 -1.23 -4.58 -21.56
N VAL A 202 -0.61 -5.71 -21.75
CA VAL A 202 -1.28 -6.88 -22.35
C VAL A 202 -2.22 -7.55 -21.36
N LEU A 203 -1.82 -7.71 -20.10
CA LEU A 203 -2.68 -8.25 -19.04
C LEU A 203 -3.92 -7.37 -18.82
N ARG A 204 -3.77 -6.03 -18.86
CA ARG A 204 -4.91 -5.11 -18.82
C ARG A 204 -5.86 -5.35 -20.00
N LEU A 205 -5.34 -5.53 -21.20
CA LEU A 205 -6.16 -5.79 -22.37
C LEU A 205 -6.86 -7.17 -22.30
N MET A 206 -6.18 -8.20 -21.72
CA MET A 206 -6.78 -9.50 -21.43
C MET A 206 -7.90 -9.37 -20.37
N ASN A 207 -7.71 -8.53 -19.35
CA ASN A 207 -8.73 -8.26 -18.35
C ASN A 207 -9.94 -7.54 -18.95
N GLU A 208 -9.72 -6.49 -19.71
CA GLU A 208 -10.76 -5.71 -20.37
C GLU A 208 -11.58 -6.53 -21.38
N SER A 209 -10.93 -7.41 -22.12
CA SER A 209 -11.59 -8.32 -23.09
C SER A 209 -12.31 -9.49 -22.41
N GLY A 210 -12.03 -9.75 -21.14
CA GLY A 210 -12.58 -10.84 -20.35
C GLY A 210 -11.83 -12.17 -20.46
N VAL A 211 -10.73 -12.21 -21.24
CA VAL A 211 -9.91 -13.42 -21.41
C VAL A 211 -9.27 -13.83 -20.08
N LEU A 212 -8.68 -12.88 -19.34
CA LEU A 212 -8.01 -13.19 -18.09
C LEU A 212 -8.95 -13.84 -17.06
N GLY A 213 -10.11 -13.24 -16.83
CA GLY A 213 -11.11 -13.80 -15.91
C GLY A 213 -11.82 -15.06 -16.41
N ARG A 214 -11.74 -15.35 -17.73
CA ARG A 214 -12.26 -16.59 -18.30
C ARG A 214 -11.25 -17.71 -18.25
N PHE A 215 -9.96 -17.40 -18.43
CA PHE A 215 -8.85 -18.34 -18.26
C PHE A 215 -8.62 -18.70 -16.80
N LEU A 216 -8.61 -17.70 -15.91
CA LEU A 216 -8.53 -17.86 -14.46
C LEU A 216 -9.87 -17.43 -13.81
N PRO A 217 -10.83 -18.35 -13.58
CA PRO A 217 -12.15 -18.00 -13.05
C PRO A 217 -12.12 -17.33 -11.69
N ASP A 218 -11.14 -17.66 -10.85
CA ASP A 218 -10.97 -17.04 -9.53
C ASP A 218 -10.52 -15.57 -9.66
N PHE A 219 -9.67 -15.25 -10.62
CA PHE A 219 -9.37 -13.86 -10.99
C PHE A 219 -10.64 -13.14 -11.49
N GLY A 220 -11.49 -13.84 -12.25
CA GLY A 220 -12.79 -13.31 -12.70
C GLY A 220 -13.70 -12.85 -11.55
N LYS A 221 -13.57 -13.42 -10.35
CA LYS A 221 -14.35 -13.04 -9.16
C LYS A 221 -13.94 -11.69 -8.57
N ILE A 222 -12.64 -11.34 -8.67
CA ILE A 222 -12.10 -10.06 -8.17
C ILE A 222 -12.19 -8.92 -9.20
N VAL A 223 -12.59 -9.20 -10.43
CA VAL A 223 -12.72 -8.18 -11.48
C VAL A 223 -13.71 -7.10 -11.07
N ALA A 224 -13.29 -5.85 -11.24
CA ALA A 224 -14.03 -4.65 -10.87
C ALA A 224 -14.42 -4.57 -9.37
N MET A 225 -13.79 -5.37 -8.53
CA MET A 225 -14.00 -5.33 -7.09
C MET A 225 -13.24 -4.17 -6.48
N MET A 226 -13.93 -3.32 -5.75
CA MET A 226 -13.34 -2.21 -5.00
C MET A 226 -13.30 -2.58 -3.52
N GLN A 227 -12.18 -2.34 -2.88
CA GLN A 227 -12.13 -2.23 -1.42
C GLN A 227 -12.57 -0.81 -1.04
N PHE A 228 -13.59 -0.74 -0.18
CA PHE A 228 -14.10 0.56 0.24
C PHE A 228 -13.29 1.09 1.42
N ASP A 229 -12.12 1.61 1.09
CA ASP A 229 -11.29 2.42 1.97
C ASP A 229 -10.64 3.56 1.15
N MET A 230 -10.17 4.60 1.82
CA MET A 230 -9.56 5.75 1.16
C MET A 230 -8.10 5.52 0.72
N TYR A 231 -7.58 4.33 1.00
CA TYR A 231 -6.19 3.96 0.73
C TYR A 231 -6.01 3.37 -0.68
N HIS A 232 -6.98 2.58 -1.15
CA HIS A 232 -6.90 1.90 -2.44
C HIS A 232 -7.48 2.77 -3.56
N SER A 233 -6.63 3.17 -4.50
CA SER A 233 -7.02 3.98 -5.66
C SER A 233 -7.58 3.13 -6.82
N TYR A 234 -7.35 1.82 -6.80
CA TYR A 234 -7.65 0.89 -7.89
C TYR A 234 -8.61 -0.21 -7.42
N THR A 235 -9.30 -0.84 -8.37
CA THR A 235 -9.99 -2.12 -8.14
C THR A 235 -8.96 -3.24 -7.96
N VAL A 236 -9.33 -4.34 -7.29
CA VAL A 236 -8.41 -5.43 -6.94
C VAL A 236 -7.72 -6.03 -8.18
N ASP A 237 -8.45 -6.19 -9.27
CA ASP A 237 -7.91 -6.67 -10.55
C ASP A 237 -6.90 -5.69 -11.17
N GLU A 238 -7.19 -4.39 -11.19
CA GLU A 238 -6.27 -3.35 -11.69
C GLU A 238 -5.05 -3.20 -10.77
N HIS A 239 -5.23 -3.28 -9.45
CA HIS A 239 -4.13 -3.32 -8.50
C HIS A 239 -3.18 -4.50 -8.79
N THR A 240 -3.72 -5.72 -8.92
CA THR A 240 -2.92 -6.91 -9.22
C THR A 240 -2.12 -6.76 -10.53
N ILE A 241 -2.75 -6.24 -11.59
CA ILE A 241 -2.07 -5.97 -12.87
C ILE A 241 -0.99 -4.89 -12.69
N LYS A 242 -1.25 -3.87 -11.89
CA LYS A 242 -0.29 -2.81 -11.58
C LYS A 242 0.92 -3.34 -10.80
N VAL A 243 0.70 -4.22 -9.81
CA VAL A 243 1.78 -4.90 -9.06
C VAL A 243 2.71 -5.65 -10.02
N ILE A 244 2.16 -6.37 -11.01
CA ILE A 244 2.95 -7.05 -12.04
C ILE A 244 3.76 -6.05 -12.89
N GLY A 245 3.17 -4.89 -13.22
CA GLY A 245 3.89 -3.80 -13.90
C GLY A 245 5.05 -3.25 -13.07
N VAL A 246 4.83 -3.04 -11.77
CA VAL A 246 5.89 -2.58 -10.84
C VAL A 246 7.00 -3.63 -10.72
N LEU A 247 6.68 -4.93 -10.66
CA LEU A 247 7.70 -5.99 -10.69
C LEU A 247 8.54 -5.95 -11.98
N HIS A 248 7.92 -5.66 -13.11
CA HIS A 248 8.65 -5.45 -14.36
C HIS A 248 9.59 -4.25 -14.26
N ASP A 249 9.12 -3.11 -13.74
CA ASP A 249 9.92 -1.88 -13.60
C ASP A 249 11.09 -2.08 -12.62
N ILE A 250 10.90 -2.81 -11.51
CA ILE A 250 11.98 -3.24 -10.61
C ILE A 250 13.00 -4.09 -11.39
N GLY A 251 12.52 -5.10 -12.15
CA GLY A 251 13.38 -6.04 -12.88
C GLY A 251 14.14 -5.43 -14.05
N THR A 252 13.71 -4.27 -14.56
CA THR A 252 14.40 -3.51 -15.62
C THR A 252 15.25 -2.35 -15.10
N GLY A 253 15.31 -2.17 -13.77
CA GLY A 253 16.08 -1.09 -13.14
C GLY A 253 15.37 0.28 -13.12
N GLY A 254 14.14 0.35 -13.62
CA GLY A 254 13.37 1.62 -13.69
C GLY A 254 13.04 2.23 -12.32
N LEU A 255 13.21 1.47 -11.24
CA LEU A 255 12.94 1.90 -9.87
C LEU A 255 14.19 1.95 -8.97
N ALA A 256 15.40 1.96 -9.55
CA ALA A 256 16.66 1.95 -8.81
C ALA A 256 16.79 3.13 -7.82
N GLU A 257 16.30 4.31 -8.16
CA GLU A 257 16.35 5.49 -7.29
C GLU A 257 15.33 5.43 -6.14
N THR A 258 14.13 4.89 -6.38
CA THR A 258 13.02 4.94 -5.43
C THR A 258 12.78 3.64 -4.67
N ALA A 259 13.36 2.52 -5.12
CA ALA A 259 13.32 1.21 -4.49
C ALA A 259 14.67 0.47 -4.69
N PRO A 260 15.81 1.05 -4.23
CA PRO A 260 17.15 0.56 -4.56
C PRO A 260 17.38 -0.88 -4.11
N VAL A 261 16.94 -1.26 -2.90
CA VAL A 261 17.16 -2.62 -2.37
C VAL A 261 16.39 -3.67 -3.17
N ALA A 262 15.10 -3.42 -3.46
CA ALA A 262 14.31 -4.35 -4.27
C ALA A 262 14.90 -4.50 -5.68
N THR A 263 15.41 -3.40 -6.26
CA THR A 263 16.02 -3.41 -7.59
C THR A 263 17.37 -4.16 -7.59
N SER A 264 18.20 -4.00 -6.56
CA SER A 264 19.47 -4.74 -6.45
C SER A 264 19.27 -6.22 -6.18
N VAL A 265 18.26 -6.59 -5.42
CA VAL A 265 17.94 -7.97 -5.04
C VAL A 265 17.26 -8.75 -6.18
N MET A 266 16.49 -8.07 -7.03
CA MET A 266 15.70 -8.72 -8.10
C MET A 266 16.51 -9.64 -9.03
N PRO A 267 17.75 -9.32 -9.47
CA PRO A 267 18.57 -10.23 -10.26
C PRO A 267 19.05 -11.49 -9.52
N GLU A 268 19.05 -11.46 -8.19
CA GLU A 268 19.47 -12.57 -7.33
C GLU A 268 18.34 -13.58 -7.03
N ILE A 269 17.10 -13.27 -7.40
CA ILE A 269 15.96 -14.16 -7.22
C ILE A 269 16.09 -15.37 -8.16
N GLU A 270 16.01 -16.57 -7.59
CA GLU A 270 16.17 -17.83 -8.32
C GLU A 270 15.03 -18.09 -9.30
N SER A 271 13.78 -17.82 -8.86
CA SER A 271 12.58 -18.07 -9.69
C SER A 271 11.73 -16.80 -9.89
N ARG A 272 11.95 -16.15 -11.05
CA ARG A 272 11.06 -15.08 -11.53
C ARG A 272 9.61 -15.56 -11.67
N LEU A 273 9.41 -16.82 -12.09
CA LEU A 273 8.10 -17.43 -12.26
C LEU A 273 7.32 -17.42 -10.94
N VAL A 274 7.92 -17.91 -9.87
CA VAL A 274 7.32 -17.94 -8.52
C VAL A 274 6.89 -16.53 -8.07
N LEU A 275 7.75 -15.54 -8.25
CA LEU A 275 7.45 -14.16 -7.85
C LEU A 275 6.24 -13.58 -8.60
N PHE A 276 6.19 -13.74 -9.93
CA PHE A 276 5.12 -13.18 -10.76
C PHE A 276 3.79 -13.90 -10.56
N VAL A 277 3.82 -15.23 -10.36
CA VAL A 277 2.62 -16.00 -10.01
C VAL A 277 2.12 -15.63 -8.62
N ALA A 278 3.01 -15.49 -7.64
CA ALA A 278 2.63 -15.00 -6.31
C ALA A 278 1.99 -13.61 -6.36
N ALA A 279 2.55 -12.69 -7.17
CA ALA A 279 1.96 -11.36 -7.38
C ALA A 279 0.59 -11.42 -8.05
N LEU A 280 0.36 -12.35 -8.97
CA LEU A 280 -0.96 -12.55 -9.58
C LEU A 280 -2.00 -13.07 -8.57
N LEU A 281 -1.56 -13.89 -7.61
CA LEU A 281 -2.45 -14.61 -6.69
C LEU A 281 -2.57 -13.97 -5.30
N HIS A 282 -1.73 -12.99 -4.92
CA HIS A 282 -1.67 -12.48 -3.53
C HIS A 282 -3.03 -12.01 -3.00
N ASP A 283 -3.85 -11.44 -3.86
CA ASP A 283 -5.16 -10.87 -3.54
C ASP A 283 -6.34 -11.65 -4.16
N ILE A 284 -6.11 -12.82 -4.72
CA ILE A 284 -7.08 -13.61 -5.51
C ILE A 284 -8.33 -14.00 -4.72
N ALA A 285 -8.23 -14.09 -3.40
CA ALA A 285 -9.32 -14.48 -2.52
C ALA A 285 -10.04 -13.30 -1.86
N LYS A 286 -9.71 -12.05 -2.20
CA LYS A 286 -10.42 -10.87 -1.68
C LYS A 286 -11.93 -10.93 -1.98
N GLY A 287 -12.75 -10.44 -1.05
CA GLY A 287 -14.21 -10.45 -1.14
C GLY A 287 -14.86 -11.81 -0.86
N ARG A 288 -14.12 -12.79 -0.35
CA ARG A 288 -14.65 -14.04 0.22
C ARG A 288 -14.74 -13.93 1.73
N ASP A 289 -15.59 -14.74 2.34
CA ASP A 289 -15.68 -14.82 3.80
C ASP A 289 -14.42 -15.51 4.36
N GLY A 290 -13.71 -14.85 5.27
CA GLY A 290 -12.48 -15.33 5.90
C GLY A 290 -11.25 -14.46 5.57
N ASP A 291 -10.07 -14.92 6.00
CA ASP A 291 -8.79 -14.24 5.69
C ASP A 291 -8.39 -14.53 4.24
N HIS A 292 -8.25 -13.47 3.45
CA HIS A 292 -7.93 -13.61 2.03
C HIS A 292 -6.53 -14.17 1.78
N SER A 293 -5.59 -13.98 2.70
CA SER A 293 -4.22 -14.51 2.58
C SER A 293 -4.21 -16.02 2.77
N GLU A 294 -4.95 -16.53 3.76
CA GLU A 294 -5.11 -17.98 4.00
C GLU A 294 -5.86 -18.64 2.85
N LEU A 295 -7.02 -18.11 2.48
CA LEU A 295 -7.82 -18.63 1.36
C LEU A 295 -7.08 -18.53 0.01
N GLY A 296 -6.30 -17.48 -0.20
CA GLY A 296 -5.45 -17.31 -1.38
C GLY A 296 -4.34 -18.35 -1.45
N ALA A 297 -3.72 -18.65 -0.31
CA ALA A 297 -2.70 -19.68 -0.20
C ALA A 297 -3.25 -21.08 -0.51
N GLU A 298 -4.46 -21.40 -0.07
CA GLU A 298 -5.15 -22.66 -0.42
C GLU A 298 -5.43 -22.73 -1.92
N LEU A 299 -5.92 -21.64 -2.52
CA LEU A 299 -6.16 -21.57 -3.98
C LEU A 299 -4.88 -21.71 -4.79
N ALA A 300 -3.72 -21.30 -4.28
CA ALA A 300 -2.45 -21.48 -4.96
C ALA A 300 -2.13 -22.97 -5.20
N PHE A 301 -2.48 -23.86 -4.27
CA PHE A 301 -2.32 -25.32 -4.44
C PHE A 301 -3.19 -25.91 -5.55
N GLU A 302 -4.30 -25.25 -5.91
CA GLU A 302 -5.16 -25.67 -7.02
C GLU A 302 -4.68 -25.04 -8.36
N LEU A 303 -4.31 -23.75 -8.34
CA LEU A 303 -4.02 -22.98 -9.54
C LEU A 303 -2.60 -23.17 -10.05
N CYS A 304 -1.59 -23.28 -9.18
CA CYS A 304 -0.19 -23.41 -9.61
C CYS A 304 0.09 -24.70 -10.39
N PRO A 305 -0.38 -25.89 -9.97
CA PRO A 305 -0.21 -27.10 -10.79
C PRO A 305 -0.93 -27.01 -12.13
N MET A 306 -2.10 -26.35 -12.20
CA MET A 306 -2.82 -26.12 -13.45
C MET A 306 -2.00 -25.22 -14.41
N LEU A 307 -1.22 -24.31 -13.87
CA LEU A 307 -0.30 -23.46 -14.63
C LEU A 307 1.05 -24.13 -14.92
N GLY A 308 1.27 -25.36 -14.48
CA GLY A 308 2.48 -26.13 -14.75
C GLY A 308 3.63 -25.90 -13.79
N LEU A 309 3.39 -25.29 -12.60
CA LEU A 309 4.41 -25.13 -11.57
C LEU A 309 4.66 -26.47 -10.88
N SER A 310 5.91 -26.69 -10.46
CA SER A 310 6.30 -27.82 -9.63
C SER A 310 5.68 -27.74 -8.22
N GLN A 311 5.80 -28.82 -7.43
CA GLN A 311 5.34 -28.82 -6.06
C GLN A 311 6.10 -27.79 -5.21
N GLU A 312 7.42 -27.70 -5.33
CA GLU A 312 8.27 -26.75 -4.60
C GLU A 312 7.92 -25.30 -4.95
N GLU A 313 7.73 -25.00 -6.24
CA GLU A 313 7.29 -23.68 -6.69
C GLU A 313 5.89 -23.35 -6.15
N THR A 314 4.97 -24.33 -6.16
CA THR A 314 3.61 -24.20 -5.62
C THR A 314 3.63 -23.86 -4.13
N GLU A 315 4.42 -24.59 -3.33
CA GLU A 315 4.60 -24.33 -1.90
C GLU A 315 5.16 -22.95 -1.62
N THR A 316 6.13 -22.51 -2.44
CA THR A 316 6.73 -21.17 -2.30
C THR A 316 5.73 -20.07 -2.68
N VAL A 317 4.95 -20.25 -3.76
CA VAL A 317 3.87 -19.30 -4.14
C VAL A 317 2.82 -19.23 -3.04
N SER A 318 2.34 -20.38 -2.54
CA SER A 318 1.36 -20.45 -1.46
C SER A 318 1.86 -19.74 -0.20
N TRP A 319 3.13 -19.96 0.17
CA TRP A 319 3.76 -19.30 1.30
C TRP A 319 3.83 -17.76 1.09
N LEU A 320 4.22 -17.28 -0.09
CA LEU A 320 4.25 -15.86 -0.42
C LEU A 320 2.86 -15.23 -0.35
N VAL A 321 1.84 -15.87 -0.88
CA VAL A 321 0.45 -15.40 -0.83
C VAL A 321 -0.04 -15.31 0.61
N ARG A 322 0.25 -16.32 1.45
CA ARG A 322 -0.11 -16.34 2.87
C ARG A 322 0.55 -15.20 3.65
N HIS A 323 1.80 -14.90 3.33
CA HIS A 323 2.64 -14.00 4.10
C HIS A 323 2.92 -12.66 3.39
N HIS A 324 2.20 -12.30 2.31
CA HIS A 324 2.49 -11.08 1.54
C HIS A 324 2.41 -9.79 2.36
N LEU A 325 1.59 -9.76 3.42
CA LEU A 325 1.47 -8.63 4.36
C LEU A 325 2.48 -8.69 5.53
N LEU A 326 3.22 -9.79 5.70
CA LEU A 326 4.06 -10.01 6.87
C LEU A 326 5.16 -8.95 6.98
N MET A 327 5.90 -8.71 5.89
CA MET A 327 7.03 -7.78 5.90
C MET A 327 6.59 -6.34 6.14
N SER A 328 5.53 -5.88 5.48
CA SER A 328 4.97 -4.53 5.69
C SER A 328 4.42 -4.36 7.11
N LYS A 329 3.76 -5.38 7.63
CA LYS A 329 3.27 -5.39 9.02
C LYS A 329 4.44 -5.29 10.01
N THR A 330 5.50 -6.06 9.82
CA THR A 330 6.66 -6.06 10.70
C THR A 330 7.39 -4.72 10.61
N ALA A 331 7.72 -4.24 9.40
CA ALA A 331 8.47 -3.01 9.21
C ALA A 331 7.76 -1.75 9.71
N PHE A 332 6.43 -1.68 9.56
CA PHE A 332 5.68 -0.45 9.84
C PHE A 332 4.98 -0.42 11.19
N ARG A 333 5.01 -1.52 11.95
CA ARG A 333 4.35 -1.60 13.25
C ARG A 333 5.29 -1.89 14.40
N TYR A 334 6.38 -2.64 14.15
CA TYR A 334 7.22 -3.10 15.24
C TYR A 334 8.58 -2.39 15.28
N ASP A 335 9.17 -2.34 16.46
CA ASP A 335 10.52 -1.77 16.64
C ASP A 335 11.57 -2.74 16.06
N LEU A 336 12.19 -2.32 14.96
CA LEU A 336 13.23 -3.11 14.29
C LEU A 336 14.55 -3.16 15.07
N ASN A 337 14.68 -2.39 16.16
CA ASN A 337 15.84 -2.45 17.03
C ASN A 337 15.63 -3.42 18.22
N ASP A 338 14.42 -3.97 18.38
CA ASP A 338 14.21 -5.10 19.28
C ASP A 338 14.66 -6.39 18.58
N PRO A 339 15.73 -7.06 19.06
CA PRO A 339 16.23 -8.28 18.45
C PRO A 339 15.16 -9.35 18.25
N LYS A 340 14.19 -9.42 19.20
CA LYS A 340 13.09 -10.36 19.12
C LYS A 340 12.21 -10.13 17.89
N THR A 341 12.01 -8.88 17.46
CA THR A 341 11.26 -8.58 16.23
C THR A 341 11.91 -9.22 15.00
N ILE A 342 13.24 -9.13 14.92
CA ILE A 342 14.02 -9.69 13.81
C ILE A 342 14.03 -11.23 13.88
N ASP A 343 14.23 -11.81 15.06
CA ASP A 343 14.24 -13.27 15.27
C ASP A 343 12.87 -13.87 14.91
N ASP A 344 11.78 -13.33 15.44
CA ASP A 344 10.42 -13.80 15.16
C ASP A 344 10.09 -13.73 13.66
N PHE A 345 10.52 -12.66 12.99
CA PHE A 345 10.36 -12.52 11.54
C PHE A 345 11.21 -13.53 10.77
N ALA A 346 12.48 -13.71 11.15
CA ALA A 346 13.39 -14.68 10.53
C ALA A 346 12.88 -16.12 10.66
N VAL A 347 12.31 -16.49 11.82
CA VAL A 347 11.70 -17.80 12.06
C VAL A 347 10.56 -18.09 11.08
N ILE A 348 9.77 -17.10 10.70
CA ILE A 348 8.67 -17.25 9.73
C ILE A 348 9.22 -17.31 8.30
N VAL A 349 10.19 -16.46 7.97
CA VAL A 349 10.77 -16.35 6.62
C VAL A 349 11.61 -17.58 6.25
N GLN A 350 12.43 -18.07 7.16
CA GLN A 350 13.21 -19.33 7.11
C GLN A 350 14.38 -19.35 6.11
N SER A 351 14.37 -18.61 5.02
CA SER A 351 15.45 -18.65 4.04
C SER A 351 15.72 -17.28 3.39
N PRO A 352 16.98 -17.01 2.97
CA PRO A 352 17.32 -15.80 2.22
C PRO A 352 16.53 -15.66 0.92
N GLU A 353 16.22 -16.77 0.23
CA GLU A 353 15.44 -16.70 -1.01
C GLU A 353 14.00 -16.24 -0.75
N ARG A 354 13.31 -16.79 0.28
CA ARG A 354 11.99 -16.32 0.68
C ARG A 354 12.00 -14.85 1.11
N LEU A 355 13.08 -14.43 1.79
CA LEU A 355 13.25 -13.03 2.19
C LEU A 355 13.33 -12.09 0.97
N LYS A 356 14.14 -12.45 -0.05
CA LYS A 356 14.25 -11.69 -1.29
C LYS A 356 12.93 -11.60 -2.03
N LEU A 357 12.26 -12.74 -2.22
CA LEU A 357 10.94 -12.82 -2.86
C LEU A 357 9.90 -11.96 -2.13
N LEU A 358 9.84 -12.05 -0.80
CA LEU A 358 8.89 -11.31 0.03
C LEU A 358 9.16 -9.81 -0.01
N LEU A 359 10.43 -9.39 0.03
CA LEU A 359 10.81 -7.97 -0.10
C LEU A 359 10.29 -7.40 -1.42
N VAL A 360 10.63 -8.04 -2.54
CA VAL A 360 10.27 -7.52 -3.87
C VAL A 360 8.76 -7.53 -4.08
N LEU A 361 8.07 -8.59 -3.64
CA LEU A 361 6.61 -8.65 -3.68
C LEU A 361 5.97 -7.53 -2.84
N THR A 362 6.43 -7.32 -1.61
CA THR A 362 5.89 -6.29 -0.70
C THR A 362 6.12 -4.87 -1.24
N VAL A 363 7.29 -4.59 -1.81
CA VAL A 363 7.56 -3.28 -2.44
C VAL A 363 6.63 -3.06 -3.64
N ALA A 364 6.45 -4.09 -4.47
CA ALA A 364 5.58 -4.00 -5.64
C ALA A 364 4.10 -3.82 -5.23
N ASP A 365 3.64 -4.54 -4.22
CA ASP A 365 2.28 -4.45 -3.67
C ASP A 365 1.98 -3.03 -3.17
N ILE A 366 2.82 -2.49 -2.28
CA ILE A 366 2.64 -1.13 -1.72
C ILE A 366 2.63 -0.08 -2.83
N ARG A 367 3.53 -0.17 -3.81
CA ARG A 367 3.58 0.77 -4.95
C ARG A 367 2.38 0.59 -5.89
N GLY A 368 1.85 -0.61 -6.00
CA GLY A 368 0.64 -0.94 -6.77
C GLY A 368 -0.63 -0.31 -6.22
N VAL A 369 -0.68 0.08 -4.95
CA VAL A 369 -1.84 0.73 -4.31
C VAL A 369 -2.07 2.15 -4.85
N GLY A 370 -0.99 2.92 -5.04
CA GLY A 370 -1.07 4.29 -5.53
C GLY A 370 0.26 5.03 -5.52
N PRO A 371 0.37 6.13 -6.27
CA PRO A 371 1.65 6.83 -6.49
C PRO A 371 2.22 7.49 -5.23
N THR A 372 1.40 7.83 -4.24
CA THR A 372 1.79 8.54 -3.01
C THR A 372 1.96 7.63 -1.80
N ILE A 373 1.73 6.32 -1.96
CA ILE A 373 1.72 5.36 -0.84
C ILE A 373 3.14 4.94 -0.45
N TRP A 374 4.03 4.81 -1.43
CA TRP A 374 5.45 4.54 -1.21
C TRP A 374 6.20 5.85 -0.99
N ASN A 375 7.02 5.93 0.05
CA ASN A 375 7.87 7.07 0.38
C ASN A 375 9.22 6.61 0.94
N GLY A 376 10.17 7.55 1.12
CA GLY A 376 11.51 7.26 1.64
C GLY A 376 11.51 6.63 3.04
N TRP A 377 10.59 7.04 3.92
CA TRP A 377 10.44 6.46 5.25
C TRP A 377 10.15 4.95 5.19
N LYS A 378 9.15 4.55 4.40
CA LYS A 378 8.83 3.13 4.19
C LYS A 378 9.97 2.37 3.55
N ALA A 379 10.66 2.98 2.58
CA ALA A 379 11.83 2.38 1.94
C ALA A 379 12.95 2.11 2.94
N ALA A 380 13.22 3.05 3.86
CA ALA A 380 14.24 2.88 4.89
C ALA A 380 13.90 1.74 5.86
N LEU A 381 12.66 1.70 6.37
CA LEU A 381 12.22 0.62 7.26
C LEU A 381 12.29 -0.77 6.60
N MET A 382 11.90 -0.88 5.35
CA MET A 382 11.99 -2.13 4.58
C MET A 382 13.43 -2.57 4.36
N ARG A 383 14.31 -1.63 4.05
CA ARG A 383 15.76 -1.86 3.92
C ARG A 383 16.34 -2.40 5.21
N ASP A 384 16.04 -1.73 6.33
CA ASP A 384 16.60 -2.07 7.63
C ASP A 384 16.14 -3.47 8.09
N LEU A 385 14.84 -3.77 7.91
CA LEU A 385 14.31 -5.12 8.18
C LEU A 385 14.98 -6.18 7.31
N TYR A 386 15.17 -5.91 6.02
CA TYR A 386 15.78 -6.85 5.08
C TYR A 386 17.20 -7.22 5.50
N TYR A 387 18.08 -6.22 5.70
CA TYR A 387 19.49 -6.51 6.00
C TYR A 387 19.69 -7.16 7.36
N GLN A 388 18.97 -6.75 8.39
CA GLN A 388 19.03 -7.39 9.70
C GLN A 388 18.57 -8.84 9.64
N THR A 389 17.48 -9.12 8.94
CA THR A 389 16.96 -10.47 8.80
C THR A 389 17.88 -11.36 7.95
N ASP A 390 18.44 -10.84 6.85
CA ASP A 390 19.40 -11.59 6.01
C ASP A 390 20.61 -12.02 6.81
N ALA A 391 21.13 -11.15 7.69
CA ALA A 391 22.24 -11.49 8.56
C ALA A 391 21.88 -12.63 9.54
N VAL A 392 20.69 -12.60 10.15
CA VAL A 392 20.22 -13.66 11.05
C VAL A 392 20.04 -14.98 10.28
N LEU A 393 19.43 -14.95 9.10
CA LEU A 393 19.23 -16.14 8.27
C LEU A 393 20.55 -16.76 7.78
N ARG A 394 21.63 -15.98 7.75
CA ARG A 394 23.01 -16.46 7.48
C ARG A 394 23.75 -16.96 8.72
N GLY A 395 23.08 -17.03 9.87
CA GLY A 395 23.61 -17.63 11.10
C GLY A 395 24.16 -16.64 12.12
N ALA A 396 23.91 -15.34 11.96
CA ALA A 396 24.24 -14.37 12.99
C ALA A 396 23.12 -14.31 14.06
N ASP A 397 23.52 -14.12 15.32
CA ASP A 397 22.57 -13.92 16.42
C ASP A 397 22.11 -12.47 16.44
N ALA A 398 20.80 -12.23 16.42
CA ALA A 398 20.22 -10.88 16.39
C ALA A 398 20.63 -10.04 17.61
N ALA A 399 20.74 -10.66 18.79
CA ALA A 399 21.19 -9.98 20.02
C ALA A 399 22.69 -9.67 19.95
N VAL A 400 23.50 -10.56 19.36
CA VAL A 400 24.94 -10.35 19.14
C VAL A 400 25.17 -9.29 18.07
N ILE A 401 24.38 -9.29 16.98
CA ILE A 401 24.40 -8.22 15.96
C ILE A 401 24.09 -6.88 16.63
N ALA A 402 22.98 -6.79 17.36
CA ALA A 402 22.58 -5.57 18.04
C ALA A 402 23.66 -5.12 19.06
N ALA A 403 24.28 -6.06 19.76
CA ALA A 403 25.36 -5.78 20.70
C ALA A 403 26.63 -5.29 20.02
N GLY A 404 27.03 -5.98 18.95
CA GLY A 404 28.20 -5.61 18.14
C GLY A 404 27.98 -4.28 17.42
N ASN A 405 26.81 -4.08 16.87
CA ASN A 405 26.44 -2.83 16.22
C ASN A 405 26.47 -1.64 17.20
N ALA A 406 26.06 -1.82 18.47
CA ALA A 406 26.14 -0.77 19.48
C ALA A 406 27.58 -0.36 19.79
N GLU A 407 28.49 -1.31 19.89
CA GLU A 407 29.92 -1.02 20.15
C GLU A 407 30.58 -0.39 18.92
N VAL A 408 30.32 -0.94 17.74
CA VAL A 408 30.83 -0.37 16.46
C VAL A 408 30.30 1.05 16.25
N ALA A 409 29.01 1.30 16.54
CA ALA A 409 28.42 2.63 16.44
C ALA A 409 29.07 3.61 17.43
N ARG A 410 29.30 3.17 18.67
CA ARG A 410 29.97 3.95 19.69
C ARG A 410 31.39 4.33 19.27
N GLU A 411 32.18 3.37 18.74
CA GLU A 411 33.53 3.62 18.26
C GLU A 411 33.51 4.56 17.05
N ALA A 412 32.62 4.35 16.07
CA ALA A 412 32.47 5.21 14.90
C ALA A 412 32.11 6.67 15.27
N VAL A 413 31.32 6.86 16.30
CA VAL A 413 31.03 8.20 16.83
C VAL A 413 32.24 8.77 17.51
N ARG A 414 32.95 7.97 18.30
CA ARG A 414 34.19 8.40 19.00
C ARG A 414 35.25 8.91 18.02
N GLU A 415 35.48 8.16 16.93
CA GLU A 415 36.46 8.51 15.91
C GLU A 415 36.13 9.82 15.16
N ARG A 416 34.87 10.16 15.05
CA ARG A 416 34.37 11.32 14.28
C ARG A 416 33.99 12.53 15.13
N LEU A 417 34.05 12.43 16.45
CA LEU A 417 33.82 13.56 17.38
C LEU A 417 35.05 14.41 17.55
N ASP A 418 35.22 15.39 16.67
CA ASP A 418 36.32 16.35 16.77
C ASP A 418 36.18 17.25 18.01
N GLY A 419 37.30 17.48 18.71
CA GLY A 419 37.37 18.40 19.86
C GLY A 419 36.71 17.87 21.15
N TRP A 420 36.51 16.55 21.25
CA TRP A 420 36.13 15.87 22.47
C TRP A 420 37.28 15.12 23.07
N SER A 421 37.52 15.24 24.40
CA SER A 421 38.43 14.36 25.12
C SER A 421 37.82 12.96 25.32
N ASP A 422 38.66 11.97 25.58
CA ASP A 422 38.20 10.61 25.91
C ASP A 422 37.33 10.60 27.16
N GLU A 423 37.63 11.45 28.14
CA GLU A 423 36.85 11.59 29.36
C GLU A 423 35.47 12.15 29.09
N GLU A 424 35.35 13.21 28.27
CA GLU A 424 34.05 13.78 27.86
C GLU A 424 33.20 12.77 27.08
N PHE A 425 33.82 12.06 26.11
CA PHE A 425 33.12 11.04 25.35
C PHE A 425 32.66 9.89 26.25
N ASN A 426 33.51 9.38 27.11
CA ASN A 426 33.14 8.28 28.00
C ASN A 426 32.03 8.69 28.99
N ALA A 427 32.05 9.90 29.47
CA ALA A 427 30.96 10.46 30.30
C ALA A 427 29.66 10.53 29.51
N TYR A 428 29.68 11.03 28.25
CA TYR A 428 28.53 11.05 27.38
C TYR A 428 28.02 9.63 27.07
N ALA A 429 28.91 8.72 26.72
CA ALA A 429 28.54 7.34 26.37
C ALA A 429 27.95 6.57 27.58
N ALA A 430 28.41 6.85 28.79
CA ALA A 430 27.87 6.25 30.02
C ALA A 430 26.47 6.75 30.38
N MET A 431 26.07 7.94 29.92
CA MET A 431 24.72 8.46 30.12
C MET A 431 23.70 7.82 29.14
N MET A 432 24.16 7.38 27.95
CA MET A 432 23.27 6.84 26.95
C MET A 432 22.96 5.37 27.19
N PRO A 433 21.68 4.96 27.18
CA PRO A 433 21.31 3.55 27.25
C PRO A 433 21.79 2.80 26.02
N ARG A 434 22.06 1.49 26.17
CA ARG A 434 22.57 0.65 25.06
C ARG A 434 21.72 0.74 23.78
N GLN A 435 20.41 0.78 23.90
CA GLN A 435 19.48 0.88 22.78
C GLN A 435 19.60 2.18 21.98
N TYR A 436 20.17 3.23 22.56
CA TYR A 436 20.49 4.47 21.84
C TYR A 436 21.50 4.22 20.72
N TRP A 437 22.53 3.43 20.97
CA TRP A 437 23.60 3.18 20.01
C TRP A 437 23.18 2.35 18.79
N THR A 438 22.13 1.53 18.92
CA THR A 438 21.54 0.77 17.81
C THR A 438 20.34 1.48 17.19
N GLY A 439 19.74 2.43 17.89
CA GLY A 439 18.52 3.12 17.53
C GLY A 439 18.68 4.27 16.54
N PHE A 440 19.91 4.78 16.37
CA PHE A 440 20.21 5.93 15.53
C PHE A 440 21.44 5.66 14.66
N ASP A 441 21.46 6.26 13.46
CA ASP A 441 22.66 6.27 12.62
C ASP A 441 23.77 7.15 13.21
N THR A 442 25.00 6.95 12.77
CA THR A 442 26.20 7.65 13.27
C THR A 442 26.07 9.18 13.11
N GLU A 443 25.48 9.68 12.01
CA GLU A 443 25.28 11.12 11.79
C GLU A 443 24.34 11.73 12.82
N SER A 444 23.23 11.03 13.10
CA SER A 444 22.28 11.42 14.14
C SER A 444 22.95 11.40 15.52
N GLN A 445 23.76 10.37 15.82
CA GLN A 445 24.47 10.26 17.10
C GLN A 445 25.51 11.36 17.30
N LEU A 446 26.26 11.73 16.24
CA LEU A 446 27.20 12.86 16.27
C LEU A 446 26.48 14.18 16.57
N ARG A 447 25.34 14.40 15.90
CA ARG A 447 24.49 15.58 16.12
C ARG A 447 23.94 15.59 17.54
N HIS A 448 23.43 14.47 18.06
CA HIS A 448 22.91 14.36 19.42
C HIS A 448 24.00 14.67 20.46
N ALA A 449 25.23 14.21 20.25
CA ALA A 449 26.36 14.53 21.12
C ALA A 449 26.61 16.05 21.15
N GLY A 450 26.63 16.71 19.99
CA GLY A 450 26.79 18.16 19.86
C GLY A 450 25.66 18.95 20.54
N LEU A 451 24.39 18.52 20.30
CA LEU A 451 23.22 19.13 20.93
C LEU A 451 23.22 18.93 22.46
N GLY A 452 23.60 17.73 22.93
CA GLY A 452 23.74 17.44 24.37
C GLY A 452 24.81 18.28 25.05
N ARG A 453 25.94 18.55 24.37
CA ARG A 453 26.98 19.47 24.85
C ARG A 453 26.44 20.90 24.94
N THR A 454 25.73 21.35 23.91
CA THR A 454 25.10 22.67 23.86
C THR A 454 24.05 22.82 24.97
N PHE A 455 23.15 21.85 25.12
CA PHE A 455 22.11 21.86 26.15
C PHE A 455 22.66 22.04 27.55
N ARG A 456 23.72 21.29 27.89
CA ARG A 456 24.40 21.40 29.19
C ARG A 456 25.12 22.73 29.42
N SER A 457 25.57 23.37 28.37
CA SER A 457 26.30 24.65 28.47
C SER A 457 25.41 25.87 28.53
N MET A 458 24.16 25.80 28.02
CA MET A 458 23.26 26.95 27.88
C MET A 458 22.29 27.16 29.05
N ASP A 459 22.18 26.21 30.00
CA ASP A 459 21.23 26.24 31.11
C ASP A 459 19.78 26.61 30.70
N VAL A 460 19.32 25.99 29.58
CA VAL A 460 17.97 26.19 29.04
C VAL A 460 17.08 25.01 29.42
N PRO A 461 15.76 25.24 29.69
CA PRO A 461 14.87 24.18 30.09
C PRO A 461 14.56 23.20 28.94
N LEU A 462 14.71 23.64 27.70
CA LEU A 462 14.46 22.85 26.47
C LEU A 462 15.38 23.30 25.36
N LEU A 463 15.94 22.33 24.63
CA LEU A 463 16.60 22.56 23.35
C LEU A 463 15.84 21.78 22.28
N ALA A 464 15.36 22.48 21.25
CA ALA A 464 14.68 21.88 20.09
C ALA A 464 15.43 22.20 18.81
N ASP A 465 15.70 21.15 18.02
CA ASP A 465 16.45 21.24 16.79
C ASP A 465 15.76 20.45 15.66
N PHE A 466 15.69 21.03 14.45
CA PHE A 466 15.05 20.42 13.29
C PHE A 466 16.08 20.10 12.20
N ARG A 467 15.96 18.92 11.60
CA ARG A 467 16.79 18.49 10.47
C ARG A 467 15.94 17.84 9.39
N GLN A 468 16.20 18.18 8.14
CA GLN A 468 15.67 17.44 7.00
C GLN A 468 16.46 16.13 6.83
N VAL A 469 15.78 15.00 6.73
CA VAL A 469 16.36 13.69 6.50
C VAL A 469 15.84 13.20 5.15
N GLU A 470 16.60 13.49 4.09
CA GLU A 470 16.17 13.29 2.70
C GLU A 470 15.89 11.81 2.38
N ASP A 471 16.79 10.90 2.81
CA ASP A 471 16.68 9.47 2.58
C ASP A 471 15.44 8.82 3.23
N LYS A 472 14.92 9.45 4.30
CA LYS A 472 13.70 9.01 5.01
C LYS A 472 12.46 9.84 4.63
N ASN A 473 12.62 10.92 3.89
CA ASN A 473 11.55 11.85 3.53
C ASN A 473 10.78 12.38 4.77
N VAL A 474 11.51 12.78 5.81
CA VAL A 474 10.95 13.32 7.06
C VAL A 474 11.73 14.55 7.52
N THR A 475 11.07 15.35 8.36
CA THR A 475 11.76 16.33 9.21
C THR A 475 11.93 15.73 10.58
N GLU A 476 13.17 15.55 11.00
CA GLU A 476 13.49 15.06 12.33
C GLU A 476 13.54 16.24 13.31
N LEU A 477 12.78 16.12 14.39
CA LEU A 477 12.81 17.01 15.53
C LEU A 477 13.52 16.30 16.69
N THR A 478 14.65 16.82 17.10
CA THR A 478 15.37 16.37 18.29
C THR A 478 15.11 17.32 19.44
N LEU A 479 14.67 16.78 20.57
CA LEU A 479 14.40 17.51 21.80
C LEU A 479 15.30 17.02 22.93
N LEU A 480 15.87 17.96 23.66
CA LEU A 480 16.58 17.73 24.92
C LEU A 480 15.89 18.55 26.03
N THR A 481 15.51 17.87 27.09
CA THR A 481 14.87 18.47 28.27
C THR A 481 15.00 17.54 29.48
N VAL A 482 14.48 17.93 30.62
CA VAL A 482 14.36 17.06 31.81
C VAL A 482 13.10 16.20 31.67
N ASP A 483 13.16 14.93 32.08
CA ASP A 483 12.01 14.03 32.04
C ASP A 483 10.89 14.53 32.93
N ASP A 484 9.68 14.52 32.40
CA ASP A 484 8.47 14.89 33.14
C ASP A 484 7.24 14.09 32.66
N ALA A 485 6.40 13.69 33.57
CA ALA A 485 5.22 12.89 33.30
C ALA A 485 4.31 13.54 32.25
N GLY A 486 4.01 12.79 31.17
CA GLY A 486 3.19 13.28 30.05
C GLY A 486 3.90 14.21 29.07
N LEU A 487 5.22 14.34 29.12
CA LEU A 487 6.03 15.14 28.22
C LEU A 487 5.71 14.81 26.75
N PHE A 488 5.74 13.54 26.38
CA PHE A 488 5.39 13.08 25.03
C PHE A 488 4.01 13.59 24.59
N SER A 489 3.01 13.48 25.45
CA SER A 489 1.65 13.94 25.14
C SER A 489 1.59 15.45 24.87
N ARG A 490 2.30 16.26 25.66
CA ARG A 490 2.36 17.71 25.49
C ARG A 490 3.02 18.09 24.14
N ILE A 491 4.12 17.42 23.80
CA ILE A 491 4.82 17.61 22.52
C ILE A 491 3.93 17.19 21.34
N ALA A 492 3.32 16.01 21.41
CA ALA A 492 2.41 15.51 20.37
C ALA A 492 1.22 16.46 20.15
N GLY A 493 0.67 17.02 21.24
CA GLY A 493 -0.40 18.01 21.16
C GLY A 493 0.01 19.33 20.53
N ALA A 494 1.21 19.81 20.85
CA ALA A 494 1.77 21.03 20.26
C ALA A 494 2.02 20.86 18.75
N VAL A 495 2.60 19.74 18.32
CA VAL A 495 2.86 19.42 16.90
C VAL A 495 1.54 19.29 16.13
N ALA A 496 0.60 18.49 16.65
CA ALA A 496 -0.70 18.25 16.01
C ALA A 496 -1.54 19.55 15.86
N GLY A 497 -1.40 20.50 16.78
CA GLY A 497 -2.04 21.81 16.71
C GLY A 497 -1.67 22.61 15.44
N HIS A 498 -0.52 22.34 14.85
CA HIS A 498 -0.05 22.97 13.60
C HIS A 498 -0.33 22.14 12.34
N GLY A 499 -0.97 20.99 12.44
CA GLY A 499 -1.30 20.16 11.29
C GLY A 499 -0.16 19.32 10.77
N ILE A 500 0.76 19.03 11.65
CA ILE A 500 1.89 18.18 11.36
C ILE A 500 1.61 16.81 11.94
N ASN A 501 1.91 15.77 11.17
CA ASN A 501 1.83 14.38 11.58
C ASN A 501 3.15 13.92 12.19
N ILE A 502 3.07 13.12 13.24
CA ILE A 502 4.22 12.39 13.79
C ILE A 502 4.13 10.98 13.19
N ALA A 503 5.11 10.60 12.37
CA ALA A 503 5.20 9.27 11.76
C ALA A 503 5.87 8.25 12.69
N GLY A 504 6.70 8.73 13.61
CA GLY A 504 7.36 7.90 14.61
C GLY A 504 8.01 8.75 15.69
N ALA A 505 8.28 8.14 16.83
CA ALA A 505 9.00 8.78 17.91
C ALA A 505 9.88 7.76 18.63
N ARG A 506 11.05 8.22 19.07
CA ARG A 506 11.95 7.46 19.92
C ARG A 506 12.33 8.29 21.12
N ILE A 507 12.06 7.73 22.30
CA ILE A 507 12.28 8.35 23.59
C ILE A 507 13.54 7.74 24.22
N THR A 508 14.48 8.57 24.59
CA THR A 508 15.71 8.12 25.23
C THR A 508 15.90 8.87 26.53
N THR A 509 15.63 8.21 27.64
CA THR A 509 15.92 8.75 28.97
C THR A 509 17.36 8.42 29.33
N CYS A 510 18.19 9.43 29.52
CA CYS A 510 19.58 9.33 29.93
C CYS A 510 19.71 9.00 31.42
N ALA A 511 20.88 8.49 31.83
CA ALA A 511 21.13 8.11 33.23
C ALA A 511 21.08 9.30 34.20
N ASP A 512 21.28 10.53 33.73
CA ASP A 512 21.21 11.76 34.49
C ASP A 512 19.78 12.36 34.59
N GLY A 513 18.75 11.67 34.02
CA GLY A 513 17.37 12.14 33.98
C GLY A 513 17.08 13.11 32.84
N THR A 514 18.05 13.41 31.99
CA THR A 514 17.80 14.14 30.73
C THR A 514 17.09 13.24 29.73
N VAL A 515 16.18 13.79 28.98
CA VAL A 515 15.49 13.10 27.87
C VAL A 515 16.03 13.61 26.55
N LEU A 516 16.37 12.69 25.67
CA LEU A 516 16.66 12.92 24.26
C LEU A 516 15.56 12.26 23.44
N ASP A 517 14.61 13.06 22.99
CA ASP A 517 13.44 12.58 22.22
C ASP A 517 13.60 12.98 20.76
N VAL A 518 13.39 12.02 19.87
CA VAL A 518 13.46 12.24 18.44
C VAL A 518 12.12 11.90 17.81
N PHE A 519 11.52 12.87 17.10
CA PHE A 519 10.26 12.74 16.40
C PHE A 519 10.45 12.86 14.90
N GLN A 520 9.87 11.94 14.12
CA GLN A 520 9.79 12.03 12.67
C GLN A 520 8.51 12.75 12.29
N LEU A 521 8.65 13.93 11.70
CA LEU A 521 7.54 14.82 11.33
C LEU A 521 7.29 14.81 9.84
N GLN A 522 6.02 14.78 9.46
CA GLN A 522 5.55 14.89 8.08
C GLN A 522 4.34 15.82 7.99
N THR A 523 4.14 16.38 6.81
CA THR A 523 2.88 17.05 6.46
C THR A 523 1.74 16.02 6.33
N THR A 524 0.50 16.48 6.20
CA THR A 524 -0.65 15.62 5.90
C THR A 524 -0.56 14.91 4.53
N SER A 525 0.37 15.35 3.66
CA SER A 525 0.67 14.70 2.36
C SER A 525 1.82 13.69 2.45
N ASN A 526 2.30 13.36 3.67
CA ASN A 526 3.47 12.49 3.91
C ASN A 526 4.80 13.03 3.33
N GLU A 527 4.93 14.35 3.24
CA GLU A 527 6.13 15.06 2.82
C GLU A 527 6.85 15.69 4.02
N PRO A 528 8.17 15.96 3.95
CA PRO A 528 8.88 16.67 5.00
C PRO A 528 8.30 18.07 5.24
N VAL A 529 8.38 18.55 6.46
CA VAL A 529 7.99 19.92 6.82
C VAL A 529 9.16 20.86 6.54
N THR A 530 9.13 21.57 5.43
CA THR A 530 10.25 22.44 4.96
C THR A 530 10.03 23.92 5.25
N ASP A 531 8.82 24.35 5.64
CA ASP A 531 8.53 25.74 5.96
C ASP A 531 9.15 26.15 7.29
N GLU A 532 10.26 26.90 7.26
CA GLU A 532 10.97 27.37 8.45
C GLU A 532 10.10 28.21 9.39
N ARG A 533 9.14 28.99 8.86
CA ARG A 533 8.22 29.79 9.67
C ARG A 533 7.26 28.89 10.44
N LEU A 534 6.80 27.81 9.79
CA LEU A 534 5.98 26.80 10.46
C LEU A 534 6.77 26.09 11.55
N LEU A 535 8.01 25.65 11.24
CA LEU A 535 8.89 25.00 12.23
C LEU A 535 9.19 25.95 13.43
N GLY A 536 9.40 27.23 13.18
CA GLY A 536 9.54 28.23 14.25
C GLY A 536 8.30 28.35 15.15
N ARG A 537 7.10 28.31 14.57
CA ARG A 537 5.84 28.29 15.35
C ARG A 537 5.67 27.02 16.16
N VAL A 538 6.02 25.89 15.55
CA VAL A 538 5.99 24.58 16.26
C VAL A 538 6.94 24.60 17.46
N LYS A 539 8.18 25.07 17.26
CA LYS A 539 9.15 25.21 18.36
C LYS A 539 8.60 26.03 19.51
N ALA A 540 8.08 27.22 19.22
CA ALA A 540 7.50 28.11 20.25
C ALA A 540 6.28 27.47 20.94
N SER A 541 5.49 26.64 20.24
CA SER A 541 4.37 25.90 20.84
C SER A 541 4.86 24.77 21.73
N ILE A 542 5.92 24.05 21.35
CA ILE A 542 6.55 23.01 22.17
C ILE A 542 7.11 23.63 23.45
N GLU A 543 7.83 24.75 23.38
CA GLU A 543 8.36 25.46 24.54
C GLU A 543 7.25 25.85 25.54
N LYS A 544 6.12 26.35 25.03
CA LYS A 544 4.95 26.66 25.83
C LYS A 544 4.25 25.43 26.39
N ALA A 545 4.23 24.33 25.66
CA ALA A 545 3.62 23.08 26.11
C ALA A 545 4.45 22.41 27.20
N VAL A 546 5.77 22.42 27.06
CA VAL A 546 6.70 21.90 28.11
C VAL A 546 6.65 22.73 29.35
N SER A 547 6.60 24.06 29.26
CA SER A 547 6.43 24.95 30.42
C SER A 547 5.02 24.96 31.02
N GLY A 548 4.07 24.18 30.46
CA GLY A 548 2.69 24.09 30.98
C GLY A 548 1.80 25.29 30.67
N THR A 549 2.28 26.26 29.89
CA THR A 549 1.52 27.47 29.49
C THR A 549 0.60 27.28 28.31
N LEU A 550 0.83 26.27 27.47
CA LEU A 550 -0.03 25.90 26.34
C LEU A 550 -0.90 24.68 26.70
N ARG A 551 -2.20 24.82 26.44
CA ARG A 551 -3.17 23.71 26.47
C ARG A 551 -3.58 23.38 25.03
N PRO A 552 -3.10 22.29 24.42
CA PRO A 552 -3.36 21.97 23.02
C PRO A 552 -4.83 21.75 22.65
N GLN A 553 -5.69 21.45 23.63
CA GLN A 553 -7.07 21.04 23.42
C GLN A 553 -7.92 22.04 22.59
N ALA A 554 -7.70 23.35 22.78
CA ALA A 554 -8.45 24.37 22.03
C ALA A 554 -8.13 24.34 20.52
N ALA A 555 -6.83 24.33 20.17
CA ALA A 555 -6.38 24.25 18.78
C ALA A 555 -6.79 22.92 18.11
N LEU A 556 -6.78 21.82 18.86
CA LEU A 556 -7.19 20.50 18.38
C LEU A 556 -8.70 20.42 18.13
N ARG A 557 -9.53 21.07 18.97
CA ARG A 557 -10.99 21.19 18.76
C ARG A 557 -11.30 22.00 17.50
N GLU A 558 -10.66 23.13 17.30
CA GLU A 558 -10.85 23.96 16.12
C GLU A 558 -10.51 23.18 14.85
N ARG A 559 -9.42 22.45 14.86
CA ARG A 559 -9.06 21.57 13.73
C ARG A 559 -10.07 20.45 13.50
N TRP A 560 -10.57 19.82 14.57
CA TRP A 560 -11.62 18.81 14.44
C TRP A 560 -12.88 19.38 13.81
N GLN A 561 -13.30 20.56 14.21
CA GLN A 561 -14.48 21.24 13.65
C GLN A 561 -14.28 21.67 12.19
N SER A 562 -13.04 21.96 11.77
CA SER A 562 -12.73 22.32 10.39
C SER A 562 -12.74 21.13 9.42
N LEU A 563 -12.72 19.89 9.93
CA LEU A 563 -12.83 18.70 9.08
C LEU A 563 -14.23 18.58 8.47
N PRO A 564 -14.33 18.08 7.22
CA PRO A 564 -15.62 17.76 6.62
C PRO A 564 -16.45 16.85 7.53
N GLU A 565 -17.76 17.07 7.58
CA GLU A 565 -18.67 16.31 8.44
C GLU A 565 -18.58 14.80 8.22
N ARG A 566 -18.35 14.40 7.00
CA ARG A 566 -18.11 13.03 6.57
C ARG A 566 -16.94 12.35 7.29
N VAL A 567 -15.80 13.06 7.40
CA VAL A 567 -14.59 12.54 8.05
C VAL A 567 -14.87 12.34 9.54
N ARG A 568 -15.75 13.15 10.11
CA ARG A 568 -16.14 13.07 11.51
C ARG A 568 -17.06 11.91 11.87
N HIS A 569 -17.79 11.32 10.87
CA HIS A 569 -18.81 10.29 11.11
C HIS A 569 -18.50 8.94 10.46
N LEU A 570 -17.33 8.74 9.85
CA LEU A 570 -16.98 7.45 9.24
C LEU A 570 -16.81 6.36 10.33
N PRO A 571 -17.58 5.25 10.29
CA PRO A 571 -17.45 4.19 11.28
C PRO A 571 -16.19 3.37 11.01
N VAL A 572 -15.13 3.59 11.79
CA VAL A 572 -13.93 2.75 11.83
C VAL A 572 -13.95 2.03 13.17
N PRO A 573 -14.02 0.68 13.20
CA PRO A 573 -14.02 -0.06 14.46
C PRO A 573 -12.70 0.14 15.19
N SER A 574 -12.78 0.54 16.46
CA SER A 574 -11.63 0.72 17.33
C SER A 574 -11.22 -0.62 17.94
N ARG A 575 -9.92 -0.86 18.03
CA ARG A 575 -9.35 -2.07 18.62
C ARG A 575 -8.06 -1.76 19.35
N VAL A 576 -7.88 -2.32 20.55
CA VAL A 576 -6.64 -2.24 21.33
C VAL A 576 -6.15 -3.63 21.63
N ILE A 577 -4.90 -3.92 21.26
CA ILE A 577 -4.25 -5.21 21.46
C ILE A 577 -3.04 -4.97 22.35
N LEU A 578 -2.94 -5.72 23.47
CA LEU A 578 -1.78 -5.72 24.32
C LEU A 578 -1.06 -7.04 24.23
N SER A 579 0.27 -7.00 24.12
CA SER A 579 1.09 -8.20 23.99
C SER A 579 2.43 -8.06 24.69
N ASN A 580 2.77 -9.06 25.52
CA ASN A 580 4.10 -9.24 26.10
C ASN A 580 4.95 -10.25 25.32
N ARG A 581 4.42 -10.73 24.17
CA ARG A 581 5.13 -11.72 23.32
C ARG A 581 5.94 -11.10 22.22
N ILE A 582 5.59 -9.87 21.80
CA ILE A 582 6.21 -9.15 20.68
C ILE A 582 7.59 -8.62 21.07
N SER A 583 7.76 -8.18 22.31
CA SER A 583 9.04 -7.72 22.88
C SER A 583 9.38 -8.55 24.11
N SER A 584 10.67 -8.74 24.37
CA SER A 584 11.16 -9.40 25.59
C SER A 584 11.22 -8.45 26.80
N THR A 585 11.19 -7.15 26.56
CA THR A 585 11.45 -6.12 27.58
C THR A 585 10.32 -5.10 27.75
N HIS A 586 9.37 -5.02 26.82
CA HIS A 586 8.28 -4.05 26.79
C HIS A 586 6.91 -4.72 26.64
N THR A 587 5.89 -4.14 27.26
CA THR A 587 4.51 -4.41 26.85
C THR A 587 4.23 -3.62 25.57
N VAL A 588 3.83 -4.31 24.52
CA VAL A 588 3.48 -3.70 23.24
C VAL A 588 1.98 -3.47 23.18
N ILE A 589 1.57 -2.23 22.92
CA ILE A 589 0.18 -1.81 22.81
C ILE A 589 -0.06 -1.36 21.38
N GLU A 590 -0.85 -2.11 20.63
CA GLU A 590 -1.32 -1.73 19.29
C GLU A 590 -2.73 -1.15 19.41
N VAL A 591 -2.90 0.08 18.93
CA VAL A 591 -4.16 0.81 18.93
C VAL A 591 -4.58 1.04 17.47
N ASN A 592 -5.72 0.50 17.10
CA ASN A 592 -6.32 0.67 15.79
C ASN A 592 -7.61 1.47 15.93
N GLY A 593 -7.85 2.40 15.02
CA GLY A 593 -9.09 3.17 15.05
C GLY A 593 -9.13 4.23 13.94
N ARG A 594 -10.04 5.17 14.08
CA ARG A 594 -10.16 6.29 13.16
C ARG A 594 -9.10 7.35 13.46
N ASP A 595 -8.46 7.87 12.39
CA ASP A 595 -7.58 9.01 12.51
C ASP A 595 -8.35 10.29 12.87
N MET A 596 -7.79 11.07 13.78
CA MET A 596 -8.35 12.34 14.18
C MET A 596 -7.30 13.28 14.76
N PRO A 597 -7.46 14.61 14.55
CA PRO A 597 -6.53 15.59 15.10
C PRO A 597 -6.33 15.43 16.61
N GLY A 598 -5.08 15.23 17.01
CA GLY A 598 -4.71 15.07 18.41
C GLY A 598 -5.00 13.68 19.00
N LEU A 599 -5.28 12.66 18.19
CA LEU A 599 -5.43 11.29 18.68
C LEU A 599 -4.20 10.83 19.46
N LEU A 600 -3.01 10.98 18.86
CA LEU A 600 -1.74 10.63 19.50
C LEU A 600 -1.55 11.35 20.85
N HIS A 601 -1.89 12.63 20.92
CA HIS A 601 -1.88 13.39 22.19
C HIS A 601 -2.78 12.77 23.25
N ARG A 602 -3.99 12.35 22.91
CA ARG A 602 -4.94 11.73 23.84
C ARG A 602 -4.51 10.35 24.26
N LEU A 603 -4.08 9.51 23.33
CA LEU A 603 -3.58 8.16 23.61
C LEU A 603 -2.37 8.22 24.58
N THR A 604 -1.38 9.06 24.25
CA THR A 604 -0.17 9.17 25.07
C THR A 604 -0.43 9.81 26.42
N ARG A 605 -1.41 10.71 26.51
CA ARG A 605 -1.89 11.25 27.78
C ARG A 605 -2.53 10.16 28.65
N THR A 606 -3.40 9.34 28.07
CA THR A 606 -4.03 8.23 28.78
C THR A 606 -2.98 7.22 29.25
N LEU A 607 -1.96 6.91 28.43
CA LEU A 607 -0.85 6.05 28.85
C LEU A 607 -0.09 6.62 30.05
N ALA A 608 0.20 7.92 30.04
CA ALA A 608 0.86 8.60 31.16
C ALA A 608 -0.01 8.62 32.44
N GLU A 609 -1.32 8.88 32.32
CA GLU A 609 -2.28 8.81 33.44
C GLU A 609 -2.37 7.40 34.04
N LEU A 610 -2.15 6.37 33.25
CA LEU A 610 -2.08 4.96 33.69
C LEU A 610 -0.71 4.56 34.25
N GLY A 611 0.24 5.50 34.36
CA GLY A 611 1.58 5.24 34.88
C GLY A 611 2.42 4.36 33.95
N LEU A 612 2.28 4.54 32.64
CA LEU A 612 3.06 3.85 31.62
C LEU A 612 4.07 4.80 30.98
N GLN A 613 5.30 4.35 30.88
CA GLN A 613 6.40 5.06 30.23
C GLN A 613 6.56 4.54 28.80
N ILE A 614 6.48 5.44 27.82
CA ILE A 614 6.67 5.13 26.40
C ILE A 614 8.16 5.18 26.09
N GLN A 615 8.70 4.12 25.47
CA GLN A 615 10.09 4.07 25.01
C GLN A 615 10.17 4.27 23.48
N THR A 616 9.26 3.65 22.73
CA THR A 616 9.17 3.82 21.28
C THR A 616 7.70 3.90 20.88
N ALA A 617 7.41 4.74 19.91
CA ALA A 617 6.10 4.80 19.26
C ALA A 617 6.26 4.78 17.75
N THR A 618 5.50 3.90 17.09
CA THR A 618 5.34 3.87 15.64
C THR A 618 3.92 4.28 15.30
N VAL A 619 3.78 5.31 14.49
CA VAL A 619 2.48 5.88 14.09
C VAL A 619 2.29 5.66 12.60
N SER A 620 1.23 4.98 12.21
CA SER A 620 0.94 4.68 10.82
C SER A 620 -0.50 5.05 10.48
N THR A 621 -0.67 5.96 9.52
CA THR A 621 -1.99 6.36 9.04
C THR A 621 -2.24 5.77 7.64
N TYR A 622 -3.38 5.10 7.48
CA TYR A 622 -3.85 4.48 6.25
C TYR A 622 -5.20 5.08 5.86
N GLY A 623 -5.17 6.19 5.13
CA GLY A 623 -6.37 6.98 4.87
C GLY A 623 -6.94 7.57 6.15
N GLU A 624 -8.14 7.12 6.56
CA GLU A 624 -8.79 7.56 7.80
C GLU A 624 -8.61 6.58 8.98
N ARG A 625 -7.76 5.58 8.80
CA ARG A 625 -7.45 4.59 9.83
C ARG A 625 -6.03 4.76 10.32
N VAL A 626 -5.87 4.74 11.64
CA VAL A 626 -4.55 4.68 12.28
C VAL A 626 -4.26 3.29 12.81
N VAL A 627 -2.97 2.99 12.85
CA VAL A 627 -2.38 1.87 13.58
C VAL A 627 -1.18 2.42 14.34
N ASP A 628 -1.38 2.71 15.63
CA ASP A 628 -0.34 3.24 16.50
C ASP A 628 0.15 2.12 17.40
N VAL A 629 1.45 1.95 17.50
CA VAL A 629 2.08 0.91 18.32
C VAL A 629 3.02 1.57 19.32
N PHE A 630 2.77 1.30 20.61
CA PHE A 630 3.56 1.83 21.71
C PHE A 630 4.30 0.70 22.43
N TYR A 631 5.59 0.87 22.62
CA TYR A 631 6.43 0.04 23.47
C TYR A 631 6.53 0.70 24.84
N VAL A 632 5.87 0.10 25.84
CA VAL A 632 5.74 0.73 27.16
C VAL A 632 6.29 -0.14 28.28
N LYS A 633 6.68 0.50 29.35
CA LYS A 633 7.02 -0.09 30.65
C LYS A 633 6.17 0.54 31.74
N ASP A 634 6.03 -0.16 32.85
CA ASP A 634 5.44 0.45 34.05
C ASP A 634 6.44 1.39 34.74
N LEU A 635 6.01 2.02 35.83
CA LEU A 635 6.85 2.95 36.64
C LEU A 635 8.09 2.28 37.24
N PHE A 636 8.13 0.96 37.30
CA PHE A 636 9.28 0.17 37.77
C PHE A 636 10.20 -0.27 36.65
N GLY A 637 9.92 0.12 35.41
CA GLY A 637 10.69 -0.26 34.24
C GLY A 637 10.43 -1.69 33.75
N LEU A 638 9.31 -2.31 34.12
CA LEU A 638 8.95 -3.69 33.83
C LEU A 638 7.77 -3.79 32.85
N GLN A 639 7.61 -4.98 32.23
CA GLN A 639 6.39 -5.31 31.48
C GLN A 639 5.18 -5.40 32.41
N VAL A 640 4.01 -5.05 31.92
CA VAL A 640 2.74 -5.17 32.65
C VAL A 640 2.21 -6.59 32.48
N HIS A 641 2.27 -7.41 33.53
CA HIS A 641 1.79 -8.81 33.50
C HIS A 641 0.42 -9.02 34.16
N ASN A 642 -0.04 -8.05 34.96
CA ASN A 642 -1.31 -8.16 35.67
C ASN A 642 -2.49 -8.03 34.72
N GLU A 643 -3.29 -9.07 34.54
CA GLU A 643 -4.43 -9.12 33.61
C GLU A 643 -5.50 -8.06 33.89
N ALA A 644 -5.79 -7.75 35.16
CA ALA A 644 -6.75 -6.70 35.51
C ALA A 644 -6.23 -5.32 35.07
N ARG A 645 -4.92 -5.08 35.22
CA ARG A 645 -4.28 -3.85 34.76
C ARG A 645 -4.26 -3.77 33.22
N LEU A 646 -3.96 -4.87 32.54
CA LEU A 646 -4.03 -4.94 31.07
C LEU A 646 -5.45 -4.65 30.55
N THR A 647 -6.48 -5.17 31.23
CA THR A 647 -7.89 -4.88 30.90
C THR A 647 -8.20 -3.40 31.11
N THR A 648 -7.81 -2.82 32.24
CA THR A 648 -7.98 -1.38 32.50
C THR A 648 -7.30 -0.50 31.44
N ILE A 649 -6.08 -0.85 31.03
CA ILE A 649 -5.35 -0.14 29.97
C ILE A 649 -6.12 -0.21 28.65
N ARG A 650 -6.61 -1.40 28.29
CA ARG A 650 -7.40 -1.59 27.06
C ARG A 650 -8.65 -0.75 27.05
N ASP A 651 -9.42 -0.79 28.12
CA ASP A 651 -10.71 -0.09 28.23
C ASP A 651 -10.53 1.43 28.19
N ARG A 652 -9.57 1.96 28.93
CA ARG A 652 -9.25 3.40 28.95
C ARG A 652 -8.75 3.91 27.59
N LEU A 653 -8.01 3.10 26.83
CA LEU A 653 -7.59 3.47 25.48
C LEU A 653 -8.73 3.39 24.47
N LEU A 654 -9.68 2.47 24.62
CA LEU A 654 -10.89 2.43 23.80
C LEU A 654 -11.80 3.65 24.06
N GLU A 655 -11.96 4.07 25.30
CA GLU A 655 -12.71 5.28 25.67
C GLU A 655 -12.22 6.55 24.96
N VAL A 656 -10.92 6.61 24.58
CA VAL A 656 -10.36 7.75 23.82
C VAL A 656 -11.08 7.95 22.47
N PHE A 657 -11.55 6.87 21.85
CA PHE A 657 -12.30 6.94 20.59
C PHE A 657 -13.77 7.31 20.81
N ASP A 658 -14.37 6.89 21.91
CA ASP A 658 -15.79 7.13 22.22
C ASP A 658 -16.05 8.58 22.64
N GLN A 659 -15.14 9.19 23.42
CA GLN A 659 -15.26 10.58 23.90
C GLN A 659 -15.30 11.65 22.81
N VAL A 660 -15.03 11.29 21.57
CA VAL A 660 -15.07 12.21 20.41
C VAL A 660 -16.48 12.33 19.84
N GLY A 661 -17.32 11.30 20.02
CA GLY A 661 -18.76 11.39 19.69
C GLY A 661 -19.50 12.38 20.57
N GLU A 662 -19.19 12.43 21.86
CA GLU A 662 -19.88 13.27 22.84
C GLU A 662 -19.36 14.74 22.91
N ALA A 663 -18.14 15.01 22.46
CA ALA A 663 -17.61 16.39 22.43
C ALA A 663 -18.01 17.16 21.15
N ALA A 664 -18.78 16.54 20.27
CA ALA A 664 -19.29 17.12 19.02
C ALA A 664 -20.79 17.52 19.12
N GLU A 665 -21.50 17.11 20.17
CA GLU A 665 -22.81 17.65 20.57
C GLU A 665 -22.65 18.80 21.59
#